data_0e5b002c5b752ae24a95fd5dcb122c7c
#
_entry.id   0e5b002c5b752ae24a95fd5dcb122c7c
#
_cell.length_a   1.000
_cell.length_b   1.000
_cell.length_c   1.000
_cell.angle_alpha   90.00
_cell.angle_beta   90.00
_cell.angle_gamma   90.00
#
_symmetry.space_group_name_H-M   'P 1'
#
loop_
_entity.id
_entity.type
_entity.pdbx_description
1 polymer ?
#
loop_
_entity_poly.entity_id
_entity_poly.type
_entity_poly.pdbx_seq_one_letter_code
_entity_poly.pdbx_strand_id
1 'polypeptide(L)'
;MASSSASVTQSIGSSEASTLKRRSNDVGWDYGSLVDAKNLDRVKCLLCGKLLSGGVYRIKEHIAHIQGNVAPCSKATKDDQLKCRNEINEAKMRRKNKKVSEDNLRAGVNIDSRSESIDVDELQGSLGSMKPPRSLGPMDKFASGINPEPSMNLGKTLQQQRIDGALWKERTNRVKEYICRWAYEAAIPFHAFERDSFKMMLEAIGQFGPGVESPSRYEMSETFLKKEVDKVKESLKIHEEEWKQNGCSIMTGAWTDRKRRSVMNLCVNSSLGTVFLSSKECSLDSHTSEYIYEFVEHGVEQVGVENVVQVVTENASNNMGASKLLKEKKPTIFWTSCATHTINLMLQSIGNLSRYKKVLDQAKALTIFIYAHHKTLAMMRTFTKKRDIVRPGVTRFASSFLTLQSLAEKKIELRAMFSSNEWEACKFSNMAKGKVAHSTVTSMGFWQGVTACLKVFAPLVRVLRLVDCDNKPSMGFVYGELMRAKEEIKHALSDVPRNYKSIIDIIEEKMKDRLDSPLHLMAYLLNPYYHYKDPQLHLDEVVGVGVVDFCDILFVNDFDMQNKILSEELPKYKKKEGMFGRSIAIKACEVNDDNFNPENWWSTFGTSTPLLRRIAIKILSLTSSSSECERNWSTFEGIHTKKRNRLESNRLNNLVFVQFNATLMNKNKQDKNIEKLVGSDASLIQDWIVENLENDETEPGLDCNNNAMEVDEALQPRRSARLRDLDEDNFESEGESEEEINEVEFENDGQRVIEQYGQDEEIGNDPIQS
;
A
#
# COMPACT_ATOMS: atom_id res chain seq x y z
N MET A 1 -77.70 21.91 3.90
CA MET A 1 -78.30 21.86 2.58
C MET A 1 -77.44 20.94 1.72
N ALA A 2 -78.08 19.90 1.27
CA ALA A 2 -77.82 19.02 0.12
C ALA A 2 -76.53 18.20 0.16
N SER A 3 -76.54 16.93 0.54
CA SER A 3 -77.09 15.69 -0.07
C SER A 3 -76.53 15.52 -1.50
N SER A 4 -75.85 14.48 -1.82
CA SER A 4 -76.21 13.09 -2.03
C SER A 4 -75.04 12.42 -2.67
N SER A 5 -74.75 11.22 -2.70
CA SER A 5 -75.27 9.91 -2.45
C SER A 5 -74.32 8.89 -3.07
N ALA A 6 -74.20 7.80 -2.40
CA ALA A 6 -73.33 6.66 -2.78
C ALA A 6 -73.69 6.03 -4.10
N SER A 7 -72.66 5.42 -4.76
CA SER A 7 -72.86 4.18 -5.46
C SER A 7 -71.62 3.28 -5.29
N VAL A 8 -71.87 2.14 -4.68
CA VAL A 8 -71.00 1.00 -4.53
C VAL A 8 -70.92 0.30 -5.87
N THR A 9 -69.73 0.12 -6.43
CA THR A 9 -69.47 -0.89 -7.45
C THR A 9 -68.26 -1.70 -7.03
N GLN A 10 -68.51 -2.95 -6.70
CA GLN A 10 -67.48 -3.97 -6.52
C GLN A 10 -66.73 -4.14 -7.86
N SER A 11 -65.44 -4.01 -7.87
CA SER A 11 -64.55 -4.54 -8.91
C SER A 11 -63.54 -5.46 -8.27
N ILE A 12 -63.57 -6.63 -8.82
CA ILE A 12 -62.78 -7.83 -8.61
C ILE A 12 -61.28 -7.47 -8.62
N GLY A 13 -60.57 -7.87 -7.56
CA GLY A 13 -59.13 -7.68 -7.45
C GLY A 13 -58.35 -8.54 -8.46
N SER A 14 -57.64 -7.89 -9.35
CA SER A 14 -56.52 -8.49 -10.06
C SER A 14 -55.24 -8.11 -9.25
N SER A 15 -54.67 -9.14 -8.65
CA SER A 15 -53.35 -9.02 -8.02
C SER A 15 -52.30 -8.64 -9.05
N GLU A 16 -51.92 -7.39 -9.14
CA GLU A 16 -50.69 -6.97 -9.85
C GLU A 16 -49.49 -7.56 -9.13
N ALA A 17 -48.93 -8.61 -9.74
CA ALA A 17 -47.65 -9.17 -9.35
C ALA A 17 -46.57 -8.06 -9.52
N SER A 18 -46.04 -7.55 -8.43
CA SER A 18 -44.95 -6.57 -8.44
C SER A 18 -43.77 -7.14 -9.22
N THR A 19 -43.46 -6.55 -10.38
CA THR A 19 -42.35 -6.93 -11.22
C THR A 19 -41.05 -6.54 -10.53
N LEU A 20 -40.21 -7.52 -10.17
CA LEU A 20 -38.90 -7.32 -9.59
C LEU A 20 -37.96 -6.66 -10.63
N LYS A 21 -37.62 -5.38 -10.41
CA LYS A 21 -36.66 -4.62 -11.26
C LYS A 21 -35.49 -4.16 -10.40
N ARG A 22 -34.27 -4.16 -10.99
CA ARG A 22 -33.09 -3.54 -10.37
C ARG A 22 -33.21 -2.02 -10.49
N ARG A 23 -32.75 -1.25 -9.48
CA ARG A 23 -32.61 0.21 -9.55
C ARG A 23 -31.45 0.57 -10.52
N SER A 24 -31.77 0.68 -11.80
CA SER A 24 -30.84 1.04 -12.88
C SER A 24 -31.62 1.73 -13.98
N ASN A 25 -31.10 2.77 -14.58
CA ASN A 25 -31.69 3.50 -15.71
C ASN A 25 -31.47 2.81 -17.08
N ASP A 26 -31.08 1.54 -17.10
CA ASP A 26 -30.88 0.80 -18.35
C ASP A 26 -32.22 0.47 -19.00
N VAL A 27 -32.39 0.89 -20.27
CA VAL A 27 -33.60 0.69 -21.09
C VAL A 27 -34.06 -0.78 -21.16
N GLY A 28 -33.16 -1.73 -20.98
CA GLY A 28 -33.53 -3.14 -20.97
C GLY A 28 -34.44 -3.54 -19.80
N TRP A 29 -34.51 -2.74 -18.73
CA TRP A 29 -35.45 -2.96 -17.63
C TRP A 29 -36.89 -2.53 -17.92
N ASP A 30 -37.14 -1.81 -19.01
CA ASP A 30 -38.49 -1.53 -19.50
C ASP A 30 -39.11 -2.79 -20.10
N TYR A 31 -38.27 -3.71 -20.60
CA TYR A 31 -38.65 -4.94 -21.29
C TYR A 31 -38.35 -6.23 -20.53
N GLY A 32 -37.71 -6.13 -19.37
CA GLY A 32 -37.26 -7.26 -18.56
C GLY A 32 -37.59 -7.19 -17.09
N SER A 33 -37.86 -8.33 -16.46
CA SER A 33 -37.98 -8.46 -15.02
C SER A 33 -37.09 -9.56 -14.49
N LEU A 34 -36.58 -9.44 -13.25
CA LEU A 34 -35.86 -10.51 -12.59
C LEU A 34 -36.81 -11.65 -12.23
N VAL A 35 -36.38 -12.87 -12.41
CA VAL A 35 -37.12 -14.09 -12.00
C VAL A 35 -36.94 -14.34 -10.50
N ASP A 36 -35.74 -14.03 -9.98
CA ASP A 36 -35.36 -14.17 -8.58
C ASP A 36 -34.48 -12.98 -8.19
N ALA A 37 -34.79 -12.34 -7.07
CA ALA A 37 -34.01 -11.22 -6.53
C ALA A 37 -32.54 -11.58 -6.18
N LYS A 38 -32.26 -12.86 -5.95
CA LYS A 38 -30.92 -13.38 -5.64
C LYS A 38 -30.11 -13.77 -6.88
N ASN A 39 -30.76 -13.92 -8.04
CA ASN A 39 -30.10 -14.33 -9.28
C ASN A 39 -30.29 -13.27 -10.37
N LEU A 40 -29.30 -12.39 -10.51
CA LEU A 40 -29.28 -11.26 -11.45
C LEU A 40 -29.11 -11.69 -12.91
N ASP A 41 -28.70 -12.92 -13.17
CA ASP A 41 -28.45 -13.44 -14.51
C ASP A 41 -29.71 -14.03 -15.16
N ARG A 42 -30.74 -14.35 -14.39
CA ARG A 42 -32.01 -14.85 -14.92
C ARG A 42 -33.04 -13.74 -15.02
N VAL A 43 -33.38 -13.40 -16.25
CA VAL A 43 -34.36 -12.34 -16.58
C VAL A 43 -35.48 -12.89 -17.46
N LYS A 44 -36.69 -12.38 -17.27
CA LYS A 44 -37.89 -12.73 -18.04
C LYS A 44 -38.26 -11.57 -18.94
N CYS A 45 -38.46 -11.81 -20.23
CA CYS A 45 -38.98 -10.84 -21.16
C CYS A 45 -40.45 -10.50 -20.83
N LEU A 46 -40.76 -9.24 -20.64
CA LEU A 46 -42.15 -8.79 -20.32
C LEU A 46 -43.09 -8.89 -21.54
N LEU A 47 -42.55 -8.82 -22.78
CA LEU A 47 -43.37 -8.86 -23.99
C LEU A 47 -43.76 -10.31 -24.37
N CYS A 48 -42.80 -11.24 -24.44
CA CYS A 48 -43.06 -12.59 -24.89
C CYS A 48 -43.04 -13.67 -23.79
N GLY A 49 -42.67 -13.30 -22.57
CA GLY A 49 -42.60 -14.20 -21.42
C GLY A 49 -41.38 -15.12 -21.36
N LYS A 50 -40.48 -15.07 -22.37
CA LYS A 50 -39.33 -15.96 -22.48
C LYS A 50 -38.30 -15.68 -21.34
N LEU A 51 -37.74 -16.76 -20.78
CA LEU A 51 -36.67 -16.70 -19.81
C LEU A 51 -35.31 -16.66 -20.53
N LEU A 52 -34.44 -15.72 -20.12
CA LEU A 52 -33.13 -15.51 -20.71
C LEU A 52 -32.07 -15.54 -19.60
N SER A 53 -30.93 -16.14 -19.91
CA SER A 53 -29.75 -16.14 -19.02
C SER A 53 -28.70 -15.16 -19.54
N GLY A 54 -28.04 -14.39 -18.63
CA GLY A 54 -27.04 -13.37 -18.96
C GLY A 54 -27.53 -11.92 -18.77
N GLY A 55 -28.54 -11.72 -17.91
CA GLY A 55 -28.96 -10.42 -17.40
C GLY A 55 -29.68 -9.53 -18.42
N VAL A 56 -29.82 -8.25 -18.04
CA VAL A 56 -30.57 -7.23 -18.82
C VAL A 56 -30.00 -6.97 -20.20
N TYR A 57 -28.71 -7.20 -20.42
CA TYR A 57 -28.10 -7.06 -21.75
C TYR A 57 -28.70 -8.05 -22.76
N ARG A 58 -29.00 -9.29 -22.33
CA ARG A 58 -29.66 -10.31 -23.17
C ARG A 58 -31.10 -9.94 -23.51
N ILE A 59 -31.80 -9.24 -22.63
CA ILE A 59 -33.12 -8.66 -22.94
C ILE A 59 -32.99 -7.68 -24.11
N LYS A 60 -32.02 -6.77 -24.07
CA LYS A 60 -31.80 -5.81 -25.17
C LYS A 60 -31.48 -6.49 -26.50
N GLU A 61 -30.61 -7.52 -26.48
CA GLU A 61 -30.31 -8.32 -27.71
C GLU A 61 -31.56 -9.05 -28.24
N HIS A 62 -32.36 -9.62 -27.34
CA HIS A 62 -33.61 -10.33 -27.67
C HIS A 62 -34.66 -9.39 -28.30
N ILE A 63 -34.83 -8.17 -27.71
CA ILE A 63 -35.77 -7.16 -28.22
C ILE A 63 -35.23 -6.54 -29.54
N ALA A 64 -33.94 -6.22 -29.60
CA ALA A 64 -33.31 -5.59 -30.78
C ALA A 64 -33.16 -6.52 -31.99
N HIS A 65 -33.52 -7.80 -31.88
CA HIS A 65 -33.33 -8.81 -32.91
C HIS A 65 -31.89 -8.92 -33.41
N ILE A 66 -30.92 -8.89 -32.49
CA ILE A 66 -29.50 -9.07 -32.81
C ILE A 66 -29.22 -10.57 -32.85
N GLN A 67 -28.75 -11.05 -33.99
CA GLN A 67 -28.41 -12.48 -34.17
C GLN A 67 -27.17 -12.86 -33.34
N GLY A 68 -27.20 -14.04 -32.76
CA GLY A 68 -26.01 -14.66 -32.16
C GLY A 68 -26.24 -15.34 -30.80
N ASN A 69 -26.70 -14.62 -29.79
CA ASN A 69 -26.74 -15.13 -28.42
C ASN A 69 -28.14 -15.50 -27.90
N VAL A 70 -29.19 -14.91 -28.48
CA VAL A 70 -30.58 -15.12 -28.06
C VAL A 70 -31.50 -15.06 -29.26
N ALA A 71 -32.57 -15.86 -29.22
CA ALA A 71 -33.59 -15.83 -30.29
C ALA A 71 -34.38 -14.51 -30.24
N PRO A 72 -34.76 -13.92 -31.37
CA PRO A 72 -35.53 -12.69 -31.47
C PRO A 72 -36.86 -12.74 -30.71
N CYS A 73 -37.33 -11.63 -30.20
CA CYS A 73 -38.62 -11.51 -29.57
C CYS A 73 -39.75 -11.49 -30.59
N SER A 74 -40.71 -12.44 -30.50
CA SER A 74 -41.85 -12.49 -31.42
C SER A 74 -42.88 -11.40 -31.22
N LYS A 75 -42.80 -10.65 -30.13
CA LYS A 75 -43.79 -9.59 -29.75
C LYS A 75 -43.19 -8.18 -29.66
N ALA A 76 -41.90 -8.00 -30.01
CA ALA A 76 -41.29 -6.68 -29.99
C ALA A 76 -41.69 -5.86 -31.22
N THR A 77 -42.14 -4.64 -30.99
CA THR A 77 -42.48 -3.67 -32.06
C THR A 77 -41.23 -3.13 -32.73
N LYS A 78 -41.35 -2.51 -33.90
CA LYS A 78 -40.21 -1.88 -34.57
C LYS A 78 -39.57 -0.76 -33.73
N ASP A 79 -40.37 -0.04 -32.95
CA ASP A 79 -39.90 1.02 -32.07
C ASP A 79 -39.12 0.46 -30.88
N ASP A 80 -39.56 -0.64 -30.28
CA ASP A 80 -38.84 -1.33 -29.20
C ASP A 80 -37.49 -1.87 -29.70
N GLN A 81 -37.47 -2.47 -30.89
CA GLN A 81 -36.26 -2.94 -31.54
C GLN A 81 -35.28 -1.81 -31.75
N LEU A 82 -35.75 -0.64 -32.24
CA LEU A 82 -34.91 0.53 -32.51
C LEU A 82 -34.34 1.12 -31.21
N LYS A 83 -35.17 1.26 -30.15
CA LYS A 83 -34.71 1.73 -28.84
C LYS A 83 -33.60 0.88 -28.28
N CYS A 84 -33.78 -0.42 -28.21
CA CYS A 84 -32.76 -1.36 -27.68
C CYS A 84 -31.51 -1.40 -28.56
N ARG A 85 -31.64 -1.28 -29.88
CA ARG A 85 -30.52 -1.25 -30.82
C ARG A 85 -29.67 0.01 -30.67
N ASN A 86 -30.32 1.17 -30.53
CA ASN A 86 -29.63 2.44 -30.31
C ASN A 86 -28.85 2.43 -29.00
N GLU A 87 -29.43 1.97 -27.89
CA GLU A 87 -28.75 1.87 -26.62
C GLU A 87 -27.52 0.93 -26.66
N ILE A 88 -27.63 -0.22 -27.37
CA ILE A 88 -26.50 -1.14 -27.56
C ILE A 88 -25.40 -0.45 -28.39
N ASN A 89 -25.76 0.28 -29.44
CA ASN A 89 -24.81 0.98 -30.31
C ASN A 89 -24.15 2.13 -29.58
N GLU A 90 -24.89 2.93 -28.80
CA GLU A 90 -24.32 3.99 -27.97
C GLU A 90 -23.34 3.46 -26.93
N ALA A 91 -23.70 2.36 -26.26
CA ALA A 91 -22.79 1.72 -25.29
C ALA A 91 -21.50 1.22 -25.98
N LYS A 92 -21.59 0.70 -27.22
CA LYS A 92 -20.41 0.31 -28.01
C LYS A 92 -19.58 1.54 -28.41
N MET A 93 -20.22 2.63 -28.82
CA MET A 93 -19.53 3.88 -29.18
C MET A 93 -18.84 4.53 -27.97
N ARG A 94 -19.49 4.57 -26.80
CA ARG A 94 -18.89 5.08 -25.56
C ARG A 94 -17.63 4.25 -25.20
N ARG A 95 -17.68 2.92 -25.33
CA ARG A 95 -16.51 2.06 -25.12
C ARG A 95 -15.40 2.30 -26.16
N LYS A 96 -15.77 2.48 -27.43
CA LYS A 96 -14.81 2.78 -28.52
C LYS A 96 -14.15 4.15 -28.31
N ASN A 97 -14.94 5.19 -27.97
CA ASN A 97 -14.43 6.53 -27.73
C ASN A 97 -13.54 6.58 -26.48
N LYS A 98 -13.89 5.83 -25.42
CA LYS A 98 -13.03 5.70 -24.23
C LYS A 98 -11.69 5.06 -24.61
N LYS A 99 -11.71 3.99 -25.42
CA LYS A 99 -10.49 3.33 -25.89
C LYS A 99 -9.65 4.24 -26.80
N VAL A 100 -10.27 5.01 -27.70
CA VAL A 100 -9.58 5.98 -28.58
C VAL A 100 -9.00 7.14 -27.74
N SER A 101 -9.69 7.59 -26.71
CA SER A 101 -9.17 8.60 -25.77
C SER A 101 -7.97 8.06 -24.97
N GLU A 102 -8.04 6.82 -24.52
CA GLU A 102 -6.93 6.14 -23.84
C GLU A 102 -5.74 5.90 -24.78
N ASP A 103 -5.99 5.53 -26.05
CA ASP A 103 -4.95 5.32 -27.05
C ASP A 103 -4.31 6.67 -27.51
N ASN A 104 -5.09 7.76 -27.59
CA ASN A 104 -4.57 9.10 -27.87
C ASN A 104 -3.75 9.67 -26.71
N LEU A 105 -4.14 9.40 -25.46
CA LEU A 105 -3.33 9.75 -24.30
C LEU A 105 -2.00 8.97 -24.29
N ARG A 106 -2.01 7.71 -24.72
CA ARG A 106 -0.79 6.89 -24.85
C ARG A 106 0.12 7.37 -25.98
N ALA A 107 -0.44 7.84 -27.10
CA ALA A 107 0.32 8.38 -28.23
C ALA A 107 0.96 9.74 -27.92
N GLY A 108 0.34 10.56 -27.05
CA GLY A 108 0.85 11.88 -26.66
C GLY A 108 2.06 11.84 -25.72
N VAL A 109 2.41 10.67 -25.16
CA VAL A 109 3.54 10.50 -24.20
C VAL A 109 4.82 10.00 -24.88
N ASN A 110 4.81 9.68 -26.19
CA ASN A 110 5.96 9.14 -26.92
C ASN A 110 6.64 10.15 -27.85
N ILE A 111 6.81 11.42 -27.44
CA ILE A 111 7.66 12.38 -28.13
C ILE A 111 8.69 12.86 -27.10
N ASP A 112 9.77 12.12 -26.95
CA ASP A 112 11.13 12.61 -26.74
C ASP A 112 12.09 11.44 -26.48
N SER A 113 12.60 10.86 -27.55
CA SER A 113 13.94 10.26 -27.58
C SER A 113 14.34 10.04 -29.04
N ARG A 114 14.74 11.13 -29.69
CA ARG A 114 15.59 11.06 -30.87
C ARG A 114 16.79 11.94 -30.63
N SER A 115 17.90 11.34 -30.28
CA SER A 115 19.20 11.91 -30.52
C SER A 115 19.71 11.38 -31.85
N GLU A 116 19.99 12.31 -32.67
CA GLU A 116 20.74 12.42 -33.92
C GLU A 116 21.73 11.31 -34.25
N SER A 117 21.63 10.79 -35.47
CA SER A 117 22.78 10.69 -36.38
C SER A 117 22.28 10.84 -37.82
N ILE A 118 22.83 11.85 -38.44
CA ILE A 118 22.70 12.27 -39.83
C ILE A 118 23.41 11.20 -40.69
N ASP A 119 22.78 10.74 -41.77
CA ASP A 119 23.39 10.80 -43.07
C ASP A 119 22.35 10.69 -44.20
N VAL A 120 22.61 11.54 -45.21
CA VAL A 120 21.88 11.87 -46.41
C VAL A 120 22.15 10.73 -47.43
N ASP A 121 21.13 10.29 -48.17
CA ASP A 121 21.09 10.43 -49.65
C ASP A 121 19.83 9.78 -50.27
N GLU A 122 19.18 10.64 -51.02
CA GLU A 122 18.51 10.49 -52.31
C GLU A 122 17.45 9.37 -52.57
N LEU A 123 16.25 9.90 -52.74
CA LEU A 123 15.40 9.92 -53.96
C LEU A 123 14.97 8.60 -54.65
N GLN A 124 13.68 8.62 -54.83
CA GLN A 124 12.91 8.03 -55.93
C GLN A 124 12.40 6.61 -55.86
N GLY A 125 11.10 6.57 -55.71
CA GLY A 125 10.25 5.97 -56.74
C GLY A 125 9.91 4.49 -56.61
N SER A 126 8.63 4.30 -56.69
CA SER A 126 7.98 3.12 -57.23
C SER A 126 7.22 2.21 -56.27
N LEU A 127 5.93 2.21 -56.49
CA LEU A 127 5.02 1.13 -56.13
C LEU A 127 5.65 -0.23 -56.49
N GLY A 128 5.87 -1.06 -55.50
CA GLY A 128 6.46 -2.38 -55.68
C GLY A 128 5.93 -3.38 -54.64
N SER A 129 4.91 -4.13 -55.06
CA SER A 129 4.68 -5.55 -54.72
C SER A 129 5.03 -5.98 -53.31
N MET A 130 4.02 -6.19 -52.48
CA MET A 130 4.09 -7.02 -51.27
C MET A 130 4.62 -8.40 -51.61
N LYS A 131 5.87 -8.67 -51.26
CA LYS A 131 6.40 -10.05 -51.24
C LYS A 131 5.72 -10.78 -50.08
N PRO A 132 5.29 -12.04 -50.28
CA PRO A 132 4.77 -12.86 -49.19
C PRO A 132 5.88 -13.05 -48.14
N PRO A 133 5.53 -13.17 -46.83
CA PRO A 133 6.50 -13.37 -45.79
C PRO A 133 7.33 -14.63 -46.12
N ARG A 134 8.67 -14.47 -46.12
CA ARG A 134 9.59 -15.60 -46.26
C ARG A 134 9.26 -16.66 -45.24
N SER A 135 9.01 -17.85 -45.67
CA SER A 135 8.95 -19.02 -44.76
C SER A 135 10.37 -19.15 -44.17
N LEU A 136 10.49 -18.90 -42.85
CA LEU A 136 11.74 -19.11 -42.13
C LEU A 136 12.19 -20.55 -42.30
N GLY A 137 13.41 -20.76 -42.86
CA GLY A 137 14.00 -22.07 -42.94
C GLY A 137 14.37 -22.65 -41.58
N PRO A 138 14.63 -23.96 -41.48
CA PRO A 138 14.99 -24.60 -40.21
C PRO A 138 16.16 -23.94 -39.48
N MET A 139 17.10 -23.33 -40.21
CA MET A 139 18.31 -22.66 -39.68
C MET A 139 18.04 -21.24 -39.18
N ASP A 140 17.06 -20.54 -39.72
CA ASP A 140 16.74 -19.14 -39.30
C ASP A 140 16.27 -19.07 -37.87
N LYS A 141 15.67 -20.15 -37.33
CA LYS A 141 15.25 -20.27 -35.92
C LYS A 141 16.40 -20.30 -34.93
N PHE A 142 17.59 -20.75 -35.36
CA PHE A 142 18.80 -20.80 -34.53
C PHE A 142 19.67 -19.53 -34.66
N ALA A 143 19.44 -18.71 -35.67
CA ALA A 143 20.15 -17.46 -35.90
C ALA A 143 19.53 -16.25 -35.22
N SER A 144 18.26 -16.31 -34.87
CA SER A 144 17.56 -15.22 -34.14
C SER A 144 17.83 -15.33 -32.66
N GLY A 145 18.32 -14.24 -32.04
CA GLY A 145 18.48 -14.15 -30.59
C GLY A 145 17.12 -14.33 -29.87
N ILE A 146 17.15 -14.99 -28.71
CA ILE A 146 15.96 -15.14 -27.85
C ILE A 146 15.68 -13.76 -27.20
N ASN A 147 14.61 -13.12 -27.61
CA ASN A 147 14.15 -11.84 -27.07
C ASN A 147 12.62 -11.86 -26.87
N PRO A 148 12.13 -12.14 -25.67
CA PRO A 148 10.70 -12.21 -25.37
C PRO A 148 10.00 -10.85 -25.26
N GLU A 149 10.72 -9.76 -24.96
CA GLU A 149 10.12 -8.44 -24.69
C GLU A 149 9.29 -7.85 -25.86
N PRO A 150 9.76 -7.87 -27.12
CA PRO A 150 8.97 -7.37 -28.25
C PRO A 150 7.68 -8.14 -28.46
N SER A 151 7.68 -9.48 -28.24
CA SER A 151 6.50 -10.33 -28.38
C SER A 151 5.43 -10.02 -27.34
N MET A 152 5.82 -9.58 -26.14
CA MET A 152 4.92 -9.17 -25.08
C MET A 152 4.22 -7.83 -25.40
N ASN A 153 4.93 -6.92 -26.08
CA ASN A 153 4.43 -5.59 -26.43
C ASN A 153 3.62 -5.56 -27.73
N LEU A 154 3.82 -6.51 -28.63
CA LEU A 154 2.96 -6.73 -29.80
C LEU A 154 1.63 -7.33 -29.32
N GLY A 155 0.74 -6.46 -28.89
CA GLY A 155 -0.62 -6.82 -28.51
C GLY A 155 -1.25 -7.72 -29.58
N LYS A 156 -2.14 -8.60 -29.18
CA LYS A 156 -2.88 -9.69 -29.89
C LYS A 156 -3.42 -9.39 -31.31
N THR A 157 -2.89 -8.43 -32.03
CA THR A 157 -3.44 -7.88 -33.27
C THR A 157 -3.05 -8.63 -34.53
N LEU A 158 -2.16 -9.60 -34.48
CA LEU A 158 -1.72 -10.38 -35.65
C LEU A 158 -1.82 -11.90 -35.44
N GLN A 159 -2.82 -12.36 -34.72
CA GLN A 159 -3.17 -13.78 -34.80
C GLN A 159 -4.06 -13.98 -36.03
N GLN A 160 -3.45 -14.40 -37.13
CA GLN A 160 -4.14 -15.02 -38.24
C GLN A 160 -5.09 -16.10 -37.66
N GLN A 161 -6.40 -16.01 -37.94
CA GLN A 161 -7.37 -17.00 -37.50
C GLN A 161 -6.90 -18.38 -38.01
N ARG A 162 -6.41 -19.20 -37.09
CA ARG A 162 -5.97 -20.55 -37.42
C ARG A 162 -7.21 -21.41 -37.69
N ILE A 163 -7.13 -22.18 -38.77
CA ILE A 163 -8.22 -23.03 -39.28
C ILE A 163 -8.70 -24.08 -38.26
N ASP A 164 -7.88 -24.39 -37.23
CA ASP A 164 -8.18 -25.37 -36.17
C ASP A 164 -8.15 -24.76 -34.75
N GLY A 165 -9.03 -23.83 -34.47
CA GLY A 165 -9.14 -23.23 -33.13
C GLY A 165 -9.37 -24.23 -31.99
N ALA A 166 -10.01 -25.37 -32.28
CA ALA A 166 -10.24 -26.43 -31.28
C ALA A 166 -8.95 -27.17 -30.91
N LEU A 167 -8.15 -27.59 -31.91
CA LEU A 167 -6.85 -28.25 -31.68
C LEU A 167 -5.86 -27.34 -30.99
N TRP A 168 -5.85 -26.05 -31.34
CA TRP A 168 -5.00 -25.06 -30.65
C TRP A 168 -5.37 -24.93 -29.18
N LYS A 169 -6.66 -24.86 -28.88
CA LYS A 169 -7.18 -24.78 -27.51
C LYS A 169 -6.81 -26.01 -26.69
N GLU A 170 -6.98 -27.21 -27.30
CA GLU A 170 -6.60 -28.46 -26.63
C GLU A 170 -5.11 -28.55 -26.34
N ARG A 171 -4.24 -28.22 -27.32
CA ARG A 171 -2.78 -28.18 -27.11
C ARG A 171 -2.39 -27.18 -26.04
N THR A 172 -2.99 -25.98 -26.04
CA THR A 172 -2.77 -24.96 -25.02
C THR A 172 -3.19 -25.48 -23.65
N ASN A 173 -4.32 -26.14 -23.51
CA ASN A 173 -4.78 -26.69 -22.24
C ASN A 173 -3.82 -27.78 -21.75
N ARG A 174 -3.33 -28.64 -22.61
CA ARG A 174 -2.33 -29.66 -22.24
C ARG A 174 -1.03 -29.06 -21.71
N VAL A 175 -0.54 -27.94 -22.30
CA VAL A 175 0.64 -27.20 -21.75
C VAL A 175 0.32 -26.62 -20.37
N LYS A 176 -0.85 -26.00 -20.20
CA LYS A 176 -1.31 -25.48 -18.89
C LYS A 176 -1.39 -26.57 -17.83
N GLU A 177 -1.85 -27.77 -18.18
CA GLU A 177 -1.89 -28.91 -17.24
C GLU A 177 -0.49 -29.29 -16.71
N TYR A 178 0.55 -29.28 -17.55
CA TYR A 178 1.92 -29.52 -17.11
C TYR A 178 2.44 -28.41 -16.20
N ILE A 179 2.16 -27.14 -16.53
CA ILE A 179 2.51 -25.98 -15.69
C ILE A 179 1.82 -26.09 -14.32
N CYS A 180 0.50 -26.35 -14.31
CA CYS A 180 -0.27 -26.50 -13.09
C CYS A 180 0.23 -27.66 -12.23
N ARG A 181 0.54 -28.82 -12.83
CA ARG A 181 1.08 -29.97 -12.11
C ARG A 181 2.39 -29.63 -11.40
N TRP A 182 3.34 -29.01 -12.13
CA TRP A 182 4.59 -28.56 -11.52
C TRP A 182 4.34 -27.57 -10.39
N ALA A 183 3.41 -26.62 -10.59
CA ALA A 183 3.07 -25.63 -9.57
C ALA A 183 2.52 -26.28 -8.28
N TYR A 184 1.64 -27.25 -8.43
CA TYR A 184 1.06 -27.97 -7.28
C TYR A 184 2.12 -28.81 -6.55
N GLU A 185 2.95 -29.56 -7.27
CA GLU A 185 4.04 -30.35 -6.71
C GLU A 185 5.09 -29.48 -5.99
N ALA A 186 5.41 -28.31 -6.54
CA ALA A 186 6.38 -27.39 -5.96
C ALA A 186 5.78 -26.42 -4.92
N ALA A 187 4.45 -26.46 -4.71
CA ALA A 187 3.70 -25.53 -3.86
C ALA A 187 3.99 -24.06 -4.22
N ILE A 188 3.89 -23.72 -5.53
CA ILE A 188 4.08 -22.35 -6.03
C ILE A 188 2.78 -21.56 -5.82
N PRO A 189 2.80 -20.37 -5.21
CA PRO A 189 1.62 -19.53 -5.04
C PRO A 189 1.01 -19.11 -6.37
N PHE A 190 -0.32 -19.06 -6.46
CA PHE A 190 -1.03 -18.76 -7.73
C PHE A 190 -0.67 -17.41 -8.31
N HIS A 191 -0.48 -16.37 -7.48
CA HIS A 191 -0.08 -15.05 -7.94
C HIS A 191 1.29 -15.02 -8.66
N ALA A 192 2.16 -16.03 -8.47
CA ALA A 192 3.43 -16.11 -9.18
C ALA A 192 3.26 -16.23 -10.70
N PHE A 193 2.13 -16.76 -11.16
CA PHE A 193 1.80 -16.94 -12.58
C PHE A 193 1.30 -15.65 -13.25
N GLU A 194 0.95 -14.64 -12.48
CA GLU A 194 0.52 -13.33 -12.99
C GLU A 194 1.70 -12.41 -13.30
N ARG A 195 2.88 -12.73 -12.77
CA ARG A 195 4.09 -11.92 -12.96
C ARG A 195 4.54 -11.91 -14.42
N ASP A 196 4.97 -10.74 -14.89
CA ASP A 196 5.48 -10.59 -16.26
C ASP A 196 6.74 -11.43 -16.51
N SER A 197 7.58 -11.62 -15.48
CA SER A 197 8.75 -12.51 -15.57
C SER A 197 8.37 -13.97 -15.89
N PHE A 198 7.24 -14.47 -15.37
CA PHE A 198 6.72 -15.79 -15.72
C PHE A 198 6.26 -15.84 -17.18
N LYS A 199 5.56 -14.81 -17.63
CA LYS A 199 5.09 -14.72 -19.03
C LYS A 199 6.29 -14.65 -19.99
N MET A 200 7.32 -13.84 -19.66
CA MET A 200 8.58 -13.77 -20.43
C MET A 200 9.31 -15.11 -20.47
N MET A 201 9.32 -15.85 -19.37
CA MET A 201 9.92 -17.18 -19.32
C MET A 201 9.20 -18.13 -20.30
N LEU A 202 7.86 -18.15 -20.32
CA LEU A 202 7.09 -18.97 -21.25
C LEU A 202 7.36 -18.59 -22.71
N GLU A 203 7.46 -17.30 -23.00
CA GLU A 203 7.77 -16.80 -24.33
C GLU A 203 9.19 -17.19 -24.76
N ALA A 204 10.17 -17.06 -23.87
CA ALA A 204 11.55 -17.47 -24.13
C ALA A 204 11.68 -18.98 -24.42
N ILE A 205 10.99 -19.83 -23.63
CA ILE A 205 10.92 -21.27 -23.86
C ILE A 205 10.25 -21.56 -25.22
N GLY A 206 9.18 -20.84 -25.55
CA GLY A 206 8.50 -20.96 -26.83
C GLY A 206 9.37 -20.59 -28.03
N GLN A 207 10.18 -19.52 -27.91
CA GLN A 207 11.12 -19.09 -28.94
C GLN A 207 12.27 -20.07 -29.14
N PHE A 208 12.80 -20.65 -28.05
CA PHE A 208 13.82 -21.68 -28.13
C PHE A 208 13.29 -22.95 -28.80
N GLY A 209 12.09 -23.35 -28.45
CA GLY A 209 11.47 -24.58 -28.92
C GLY A 209 11.85 -25.82 -28.11
N PRO A 210 11.72 -27.04 -28.67
CA PRO A 210 12.00 -28.27 -27.93
C PRO A 210 13.47 -28.43 -27.59
N GLY A 211 13.76 -29.04 -26.42
CA GLY A 211 15.12 -29.37 -25.99
C GLY A 211 15.73 -28.40 -24.97
N VAL A 212 14.96 -27.46 -24.42
CA VAL A 212 15.43 -26.61 -23.28
C VAL A 212 15.72 -27.49 -22.08
N GLU A 213 16.96 -27.43 -21.61
CA GLU A 213 17.36 -28.06 -20.36
C GLU A 213 17.11 -27.12 -19.17
N SER A 214 16.64 -27.67 -18.03
CA SER A 214 16.47 -26.90 -16.83
C SER A 214 17.82 -26.48 -16.26
N PRO A 215 17.97 -25.24 -15.71
CA PRO A 215 19.19 -24.86 -15.06
C PRO A 215 19.47 -25.73 -13.84
N SER A 216 20.71 -26.12 -13.66
CA SER A 216 21.13 -26.87 -12.47
C SER A 216 21.02 -26.01 -11.21
N ARG A 217 20.99 -26.66 -10.04
CA ARG A 217 20.98 -25.96 -8.76
C ARG A 217 22.19 -25.02 -8.58
N TYR A 218 23.35 -25.42 -9.07
CA TYR A 218 24.57 -24.61 -9.02
C TYR A 218 24.45 -23.39 -9.91
N GLU A 219 24.00 -23.55 -11.14
CA GLU A 219 23.80 -22.45 -12.08
C GLU A 219 22.80 -21.42 -11.52
N MET A 220 21.67 -21.89 -10.95
CA MET A 220 20.69 -21.00 -10.34
C MET A 220 21.23 -20.23 -9.14
N SER A 221 22.04 -20.87 -8.29
CA SER A 221 22.48 -20.29 -7.03
C SER A 221 23.73 -19.43 -7.15
N GLU A 222 24.51 -19.59 -8.21
CA GLU A 222 25.79 -18.90 -8.42
C GLU A 222 25.82 -18.14 -9.74
N THR A 223 25.88 -18.86 -10.86
CA THR A 223 26.17 -18.27 -12.16
C THR A 223 25.07 -17.30 -12.62
N PHE A 224 23.83 -17.74 -12.62
CA PHE A 224 22.71 -16.91 -13.08
C PHE A 224 22.30 -15.88 -12.03
N LEU A 225 22.42 -16.18 -10.74
CA LEU A 225 22.15 -15.20 -9.68
C LEU A 225 23.11 -14.01 -9.80
N LYS A 226 24.41 -14.26 -10.01
CA LYS A 226 25.39 -13.19 -10.20
C LYS A 226 25.09 -12.37 -11.45
N LYS A 227 24.81 -13.02 -12.57
CA LYS A 227 24.41 -12.33 -13.81
C LYS A 227 23.16 -11.46 -13.63
N GLU A 228 22.19 -11.94 -12.84
CA GLU A 228 20.98 -11.17 -12.60
C GLU A 228 21.23 -9.98 -11.66
N VAL A 229 22.09 -10.14 -10.66
CA VAL A 229 22.57 -9.01 -9.83
C VAL A 229 23.24 -7.94 -10.71
N ASP A 230 24.10 -8.34 -11.65
CA ASP A 230 24.79 -7.39 -12.54
C ASP A 230 23.78 -6.66 -13.45
N LYS A 231 22.78 -7.35 -13.98
CA LYS A 231 21.70 -6.73 -14.79
C LYS A 231 20.87 -5.73 -13.96
N VAL A 232 20.51 -6.11 -12.73
CA VAL A 232 19.77 -5.21 -11.83
C VAL A 232 20.63 -3.99 -11.52
N LYS A 233 21.92 -4.13 -11.23
CA LYS A 233 22.83 -2.99 -11.05
C LYS A 233 22.87 -2.07 -12.26
N GLU A 234 22.95 -2.63 -13.47
CA GLU A 234 22.92 -1.82 -14.70
C GLU A 234 21.62 -1.04 -14.84
N SER A 235 20.50 -1.67 -14.50
CA SER A 235 19.18 -1.01 -14.52
C SER A 235 19.04 0.07 -13.45
N LEU A 236 19.80 0.00 -12.36
CA LEU A 236 19.79 1.00 -11.28
C LEU A 236 20.56 2.28 -11.62
N LYS A 237 21.30 2.34 -12.71
CA LYS A 237 22.04 3.55 -13.14
C LYS A 237 21.13 4.77 -13.30
N ILE A 238 19.87 4.57 -13.70
CA ILE A 238 18.89 5.65 -13.79
C ILE A 238 18.63 6.29 -12.41
N HIS A 239 18.64 5.50 -11.36
CA HIS A 239 18.51 6.00 -9.99
C HIS A 239 19.77 6.74 -9.54
N GLU A 240 20.96 6.24 -9.92
CA GLU A 240 22.23 6.91 -9.61
C GLU A 240 22.33 8.29 -10.28
N GLU A 241 21.83 8.44 -11.51
CA GLU A 241 21.75 9.75 -12.16
C GLU A 241 20.76 10.69 -11.48
N GLU A 242 19.61 10.17 -11.02
CA GLU A 242 18.65 10.93 -10.22
C GLU A 242 19.27 11.42 -8.91
N TRP A 243 20.02 10.56 -8.20
CA TRP A 243 20.70 10.96 -6.96
C TRP A 243 21.67 12.11 -7.16
N LYS A 244 22.38 12.14 -8.30
CA LYS A 244 23.31 13.24 -8.66
C LYS A 244 22.55 14.54 -8.91
N GLN A 245 21.38 14.48 -9.53
CA GLN A 245 20.60 15.67 -9.89
C GLN A 245 19.84 16.25 -8.71
N ASN A 246 19.06 15.43 -8.03
CA ASN A 246 18.07 15.85 -7.03
C ASN A 246 18.46 15.48 -5.59
N GLY A 247 19.56 14.74 -5.41
CA GLY A 247 19.95 14.24 -4.09
C GLY A 247 19.14 13.01 -3.67
N CYS A 248 19.53 12.40 -2.55
CA CYS A 248 18.86 11.22 -2.02
C CYS A 248 18.93 11.15 -0.49
N SER A 249 18.12 10.23 0.06
CA SER A 249 18.13 9.85 1.48
C SER A 249 18.74 8.47 1.63
N ILE A 250 19.73 8.31 2.51
CA ILE A 250 20.15 7.00 2.98
C ILE A 250 19.25 6.60 4.14
N MET A 251 18.77 5.37 4.11
CA MET A 251 17.95 4.79 5.16
C MET A 251 18.59 3.53 5.70
N THR A 252 18.64 3.38 7.01
CA THR A 252 19.08 2.16 7.66
C THR A 252 18.12 1.76 8.77
N GLY A 253 17.96 0.46 8.95
CA GLY A 253 17.20 -0.14 10.02
C GLY A 253 17.81 -1.49 10.40
N ALA A 254 17.73 -1.83 11.68
CA ALA A 254 18.19 -3.13 12.19
C ALA A 254 17.00 -3.99 12.60
N TRP A 255 17.09 -5.30 12.39
CA TRP A 255 16.06 -6.24 12.77
C TRP A 255 16.63 -7.61 13.14
N THR A 256 15.86 -8.39 13.86
CA THR A 256 16.25 -9.74 14.22
C THR A 256 15.43 -10.75 13.43
N ASP A 257 16.10 -11.63 12.69
CA ASP A 257 15.44 -12.65 11.89
C ASP A 257 14.91 -13.83 12.78
N ARG A 258 14.16 -14.75 12.15
CA ARG A 258 13.62 -15.94 12.84
C ARG A 258 14.68 -16.87 13.45
N LYS A 259 15.94 -16.72 13.08
CA LYS A 259 17.09 -17.44 13.67
C LYS A 259 17.80 -16.64 14.76
N ARG A 260 17.24 -15.52 15.17
CA ARG A 260 17.85 -14.57 16.10
C ARG A 260 19.17 -13.99 15.61
N ARG A 261 19.33 -13.85 14.28
CA ARG A 261 20.44 -13.09 13.72
C ARG A 261 20.03 -11.64 13.59
N SER A 262 20.90 -10.76 14.06
CA SER A 262 20.72 -9.32 13.86
C SER A 262 21.24 -8.94 12.48
N VAL A 263 20.43 -8.22 11.70
CA VAL A 263 20.73 -7.79 10.33
C VAL A 263 20.45 -6.32 10.22
N MET A 264 21.40 -5.56 9.67
CA MET A 264 21.22 -4.15 9.31
C MET A 264 21.08 -4.04 7.79
N ASN A 265 20.11 -3.24 7.35
CA ASN A 265 19.85 -2.96 5.93
C ASN A 265 20.29 -1.55 5.58
N LEU A 266 20.74 -1.37 4.35
CA LEU A 266 21.05 -0.08 3.76
C LEU A 266 20.23 0.10 2.48
N CYS A 267 19.41 1.15 2.45
CA CYS A 267 18.59 1.53 1.32
C CYS A 267 18.83 2.99 0.95
N VAL A 268 18.57 3.33 -0.31
CA VAL A 268 18.61 4.72 -0.81
C VAL A 268 17.26 5.07 -1.41
N ASN A 269 16.67 6.17 -0.94
CA ASN A 269 15.41 6.67 -1.46
C ASN A 269 15.59 7.98 -2.24
N SER A 270 14.89 8.11 -3.34
CA SER A 270 14.77 9.32 -4.15
C SER A 270 13.36 9.42 -4.73
N SER A 271 13.09 10.43 -5.53
CA SER A 271 11.81 10.59 -6.24
C SER A 271 11.41 9.38 -7.12
N LEU A 272 12.39 8.57 -7.54
CA LEU A 272 12.15 7.35 -8.31
C LEU A 272 11.85 6.11 -7.45
N GLY A 273 11.84 6.24 -6.13
CA GLY A 273 11.56 5.17 -5.17
C GLY A 273 12.80 4.69 -4.41
N THR A 274 12.66 3.59 -3.69
CA THR A 274 13.67 3.05 -2.78
C THR A 274 14.44 1.90 -3.41
N VAL A 275 15.76 2.05 -3.46
CA VAL A 275 16.73 1.04 -3.90
C VAL A 275 17.34 0.37 -2.68
N PHE A 276 17.31 -0.96 -2.62
CA PHE A 276 18.09 -1.73 -1.64
C PHE A 276 19.52 -1.85 -2.12
N LEU A 277 20.49 -1.39 -1.32
CA LEU A 277 21.92 -1.50 -1.65
C LEU A 277 22.53 -2.78 -1.09
N SER A 278 22.41 -2.99 0.21
CA SER A 278 23.06 -4.11 0.89
C SER A 278 22.44 -4.39 2.26
N SER A 279 22.77 -5.55 2.82
CA SER A 279 22.58 -5.82 4.24
C SER A 279 23.81 -6.46 4.83
N LYS A 280 23.99 -6.29 6.15
CA LYS A 280 25.08 -6.86 6.92
C LYS A 280 24.52 -7.62 8.10
N GLU A 281 24.94 -8.87 8.26
CA GLU A 281 24.69 -9.64 9.48
C GLU A 281 25.63 -9.14 10.56
N CYS A 282 25.10 -8.73 11.69
CA CYS A 282 25.80 -8.11 12.81
C CYS A 282 25.50 -8.80 14.15
N SER A 283 25.20 -10.11 14.10
CA SER A 283 24.84 -10.89 15.31
C SER A 283 25.98 -11.03 16.31
N LEU A 284 27.22 -10.86 15.89
CA LEU A 284 28.41 -10.97 16.74
C LEU A 284 28.95 -9.61 17.19
N ASP A 285 28.43 -8.54 16.61
CA ASP A 285 28.92 -7.18 16.84
C ASP A 285 27.98 -6.44 17.80
N SER A 286 28.52 -5.68 18.72
CA SER A 286 27.72 -4.72 19.48
C SER A 286 27.30 -3.59 18.57
N HIS A 287 26.02 -3.23 18.59
CA HIS A 287 25.48 -2.12 17.81
C HIS A 287 25.85 -0.77 18.46
N THR A 288 27.15 -0.48 18.57
CA THR A 288 27.62 0.81 19.10
C THR A 288 27.37 1.94 18.12
N SER A 289 27.47 3.17 18.59
CA SER A 289 27.35 4.36 17.76
C SER A 289 28.40 4.39 16.65
N GLU A 290 29.63 3.98 16.96
CA GLU A 290 30.75 3.91 16.02
C GLU A 290 30.47 2.87 14.92
N TYR A 291 29.98 1.67 15.30
CA TYR A 291 29.66 0.63 14.34
C TYR A 291 28.58 1.04 13.35
N ILE A 292 27.51 1.68 13.87
CA ILE A 292 26.42 2.20 13.02
C ILE A 292 26.96 3.33 12.13
N TYR A 293 27.80 4.21 12.67
CA TYR A 293 28.41 5.28 11.90
C TYR A 293 29.24 4.72 10.74
N GLU A 294 30.14 3.75 10.98
CA GLU A 294 30.96 3.12 9.94
C GLU A 294 30.11 2.46 8.85
N PHE A 295 29.01 1.78 9.23
CA PHE A 295 28.10 1.16 8.28
C PHE A 295 27.40 2.21 7.39
N VAL A 296 26.93 3.30 7.99
CA VAL A 296 26.30 4.41 7.27
C VAL A 296 27.32 5.16 6.41
N GLU A 297 28.51 5.43 6.94
CA GLU A 297 29.60 6.12 6.21
C GLU A 297 29.98 5.37 4.93
N HIS A 298 30.12 4.03 5.02
CA HIS A 298 30.37 3.21 3.84
C HIS A 298 29.27 3.36 2.78
N GLY A 299 28.00 3.43 3.20
CA GLY A 299 26.88 3.68 2.29
C GLY A 299 26.91 5.08 1.67
N VAL A 300 27.23 6.10 2.46
CA VAL A 300 27.39 7.47 1.98
C VAL A 300 28.50 7.57 0.92
N GLU A 301 29.63 6.88 1.15
CA GLU A 301 30.75 6.84 0.20
C GLU A 301 30.37 6.08 -1.08
N GLN A 302 29.64 4.98 -0.96
CA GLN A 302 29.17 4.20 -2.13
C GLN A 302 28.21 5.01 -3.02
N VAL A 303 27.36 5.84 -2.43
CA VAL A 303 26.38 6.69 -3.14
C VAL A 303 27.02 7.98 -3.67
N GLY A 304 28.07 8.44 -3.01
CA GLY A 304 28.73 9.75 -3.23
C GLY A 304 28.23 10.78 -2.21
N VAL A 305 29.16 11.33 -1.44
CA VAL A 305 28.87 12.29 -0.34
C VAL A 305 28.03 13.48 -0.82
N GLU A 306 28.32 13.96 -2.03
CA GLU A 306 27.64 15.10 -2.67
C GLU A 306 26.19 14.82 -3.07
N ASN A 307 25.83 13.55 -3.19
CA ASN A 307 24.49 13.12 -3.58
C ASN A 307 23.57 12.91 -2.36
N VAL A 308 24.17 12.67 -1.17
CA VAL A 308 23.41 12.38 0.05
C VAL A 308 23.02 13.66 0.76
N VAL A 309 21.73 13.91 0.89
CA VAL A 309 21.19 15.07 1.62
C VAL A 309 20.95 14.72 3.09
N GLN A 310 20.42 13.50 3.34
CA GLN A 310 20.11 13.07 4.70
C GLN A 310 20.34 11.58 4.92
N VAL A 311 20.47 11.22 6.19
CA VAL A 311 20.38 9.86 6.72
C VAL A 311 19.14 9.77 7.60
N VAL A 312 18.29 8.78 7.38
CA VAL A 312 17.07 8.54 8.16
C VAL A 312 17.20 7.23 8.93
N THR A 313 17.01 7.28 10.25
CA THR A 313 17.10 6.09 11.11
C THR A 313 15.97 6.06 12.15
N GLU A 314 15.85 4.95 12.85
CA GLU A 314 15.06 4.87 14.08
C GLU A 314 15.68 5.72 15.21
N ASN A 315 14.88 5.96 16.26
CA ASN A 315 15.24 6.87 17.37
C ASN A 315 16.04 6.20 18.50
N ALA A 316 16.78 5.13 18.24
CA ALA A 316 17.59 4.45 19.25
C ALA A 316 18.78 5.34 19.69
N SER A 317 19.23 5.22 20.94
CA SER A 317 20.32 6.04 21.52
C SER A 317 21.63 5.90 20.75
N ASN A 318 21.95 4.70 20.29
CA ASN A 318 23.13 4.41 19.47
C ASN A 318 23.07 5.08 18.08
N ASN A 319 21.87 5.17 17.46
CA ASN A 319 21.68 5.95 16.24
C ASN A 319 21.92 7.45 16.48
N MET A 320 21.49 7.95 17.62
CA MET A 320 21.77 9.35 18.01
C MET A 320 23.25 9.61 18.28
N GLY A 321 23.99 8.64 18.80
CA GLY A 321 25.44 8.70 18.91
C GLY A 321 26.14 8.72 17.55
N ALA A 322 25.71 7.85 16.62
CA ALA A 322 26.21 7.81 15.24
C ALA A 322 25.93 9.13 14.49
N SER A 323 24.79 9.75 14.74
CA SER A 323 24.43 11.07 14.20
C SER A 323 25.42 12.15 14.60
N LYS A 324 25.88 12.16 15.87
CA LYS A 324 26.90 13.11 16.32
C LYS A 324 28.22 12.93 15.57
N LEU A 325 28.67 11.68 15.40
CA LEU A 325 29.88 11.35 14.64
C LEU A 325 29.78 11.78 13.16
N LEU A 326 28.61 11.58 12.54
CA LEU A 326 28.40 12.02 11.17
C LEU A 326 28.46 13.56 11.06
N LYS A 327 27.81 14.27 11.98
CA LYS A 327 27.79 15.74 12.00
C LYS A 327 29.19 16.32 12.15
N GLU A 328 30.07 15.70 12.93
CA GLU A 328 31.46 16.14 13.10
C GLU A 328 32.29 15.94 11.80
N LYS A 329 32.10 14.82 11.09
CA LYS A 329 32.91 14.49 9.92
C LYS A 329 32.32 14.96 8.58
N LYS A 330 30.99 15.00 8.48
CA LYS A 330 30.25 15.38 7.26
C LYS A 330 29.11 16.32 7.63
N PRO A 331 29.40 17.58 8.05
CA PRO A 331 28.41 18.48 8.64
C PRO A 331 27.26 18.88 7.72
N THR A 332 27.40 18.74 6.40
CA THR A 332 26.40 19.10 5.41
C THR A 332 25.33 18.04 5.22
N ILE A 333 25.49 16.84 5.78
CA ILE A 333 24.50 15.77 5.72
C ILE A 333 23.62 15.83 6.96
N PHE A 334 22.30 15.94 6.75
CA PHE A 334 21.34 15.93 7.84
C PHE A 334 21.13 14.51 8.36
N TRP A 335 20.98 14.35 9.67
CA TRP A 335 20.51 13.11 10.27
C TRP A 335 19.13 13.34 10.85
N THR A 336 18.13 12.58 10.38
CA THR A 336 16.74 12.74 10.77
C THR A 336 16.18 11.46 11.37
N SER A 337 15.26 11.61 12.29
CA SER A 337 14.53 10.52 12.89
C SER A 337 13.39 10.04 11.99
N CYS A 338 13.15 8.75 11.91
CA CYS A 338 12.04 8.17 11.15
C CYS A 338 10.69 8.70 11.66
N ALA A 339 9.95 9.38 10.79
CA ALA A 339 8.64 9.94 11.13
C ALA A 339 7.62 8.86 11.46
N THR A 340 7.59 7.76 10.72
CA THR A 340 6.69 6.62 10.98
C THR A 340 6.90 6.08 12.39
N HIS A 341 8.15 5.87 12.79
CA HIS A 341 8.48 5.39 14.13
C HIS A 341 8.09 6.41 15.21
N THR A 342 8.41 7.68 14.99
CA THR A 342 8.10 8.77 15.94
C THR A 342 6.59 8.92 16.14
N ILE A 343 5.79 8.90 15.07
CA ILE A 343 4.32 9.00 15.16
C ILE A 343 3.74 7.75 15.84
N ASN A 344 4.30 6.58 15.59
CA ASN A 344 3.90 5.37 16.30
C ASN A 344 4.14 5.48 17.81
N LEU A 345 5.28 6.06 18.24
CA LEU A 345 5.55 6.34 19.65
C LEU A 345 4.57 7.39 20.24
N MET A 346 4.16 8.41 19.46
CA MET A 346 3.11 9.35 19.89
C MET A 346 1.79 8.59 20.16
N LEU A 347 1.36 7.77 19.20
CA LEU A 347 0.14 6.98 19.32
C LEU A 347 0.19 6.03 20.53
N GLN A 348 1.32 5.37 20.75
CA GLN A 348 1.54 4.47 21.88
C GLN A 348 1.47 5.21 23.22
N SER A 349 2.14 6.35 23.34
CA SER A 349 2.14 7.16 24.57
C SER A 349 0.73 7.70 24.87
N ILE A 350 0.00 8.17 23.86
CA ILE A 350 -1.40 8.61 24.01
C ILE A 350 -2.28 7.44 24.41
N GLY A 351 -2.09 6.26 23.77
CA GLY A 351 -2.82 5.04 24.09
C GLY A 351 -2.62 4.55 25.53
N ASN A 352 -1.47 4.84 26.12
CA ASN A 352 -1.16 4.49 27.52
C ASN A 352 -1.80 5.44 28.53
N LEU A 353 -2.39 6.57 28.11
CA LEU A 353 -3.18 7.39 29.01
C LEU A 353 -4.37 6.60 29.56
N SER A 354 -4.60 6.60 30.86
CA SER A 354 -5.57 5.74 31.58
C SER A 354 -6.97 5.67 30.92
N ARG A 355 -7.45 6.81 30.40
CA ARG A 355 -8.75 6.90 29.70
C ARG A 355 -8.80 6.13 28.38
N TYR A 356 -7.69 6.02 27.64
CA TYR A 356 -7.60 5.28 26.36
C TYR A 356 -7.16 3.84 26.56
N LYS A 357 -6.20 3.61 27.47
CA LYS A 357 -5.66 2.27 27.77
C LYS A 357 -6.79 1.28 28.09
N LYS A 358 -7.70 1.66 28.99
CA LYS A 358 -8.85 0.81 29.36
C LYS A 358 -9.68 0.38 28.14
N VAL A 359 -9.94 1.29 27.21
CA VAL A 359 -10.74 1.00 26.01
C VAL A 359 -9.98 0.08 25.06
N LEU A 360 -8.68 0.33 24.88
CA LEU A 360 -7.79 -0.49 24.05
C LEU A 360 -7.68 -1.91 24.59
N ASP A 361 -7.48 -2.07 25.90
CA ASP A 361 -7.39 -3.37 26.57
C ASP A 361 -8.72 -4.15 26.45
N GLN A 362 -9.84 -3.49 26.62
CA GLN A 362 -11.17 -4.08 26.42
C GLN A 362 -11.38 -4.52 24.94
N ALA A 363 -11.00 -3.68 23.97
CA ALA A 363 -11.10 -4.01 22.56
C ALA A 363 -10.20 -5.20 22.18
N LYS A 364 -8.95 -5.22 22.70
CA LYS A 364 -8.02 -6.31 22.52
C LYS A 364 -8.56 -7.62 23.12
N ALA A 365 -9.02 -7.59 24.38
CA ALA A 365 -9.57 -8.76 25.05
C ALA A 365 -10.81 -9.31 24.31
N LEU A 366 -11.71 -8.43 23.85
CA LEU A 366 -12.89 -8.81 23.05
C LEU A 366 -12.47 -9.50 21.74
N THR A 367 -11.53 -8.91 21.02
CA THR A 367 -11.06 -9.45 19.74
C THR A 367 -10.39 -10.79 19.92
N ILE A 368 -9.48 -10.92 20.89
CA ILE A 368 -8.84 -12.19 21.24
C ILE A 368 -9.88 -13.25 21.60
N PHE A 369 -10.85 -12.91 22.45
CA PHE A 369 -11.91 -13.84 22.85
C PHE A 369 -12.69 -14.37 21.65
N ILE A 370 -13.08 -13.49 20.69
CA ILE A 370 -13.84 -13.91 19.52
C ILE A 370 -13.02 -14.87 18.64
N TYR A 371 -11.75 -14.57 18.42
CA TYR A 371 -10.88 -15.35 17.53
C TYR A 371 -10.31 -16.63 18.18
N ALA A 372 -10.21 -16.69 19.49
CA ALA A 372 -9.75 -17.88 20.20
C ALA A 372 -10.73 -19.07 20.12
N HIS A 373 -11.99 -18.81 19.81
CA HIS A 373 -13.03 -19.84 19.86
C HIS A 373 -13.74 -19.97 18.52
N HIS A 374 -13.61 -21.09 17.82
CA HIS A 374 -14.21 -21.34 16.51
C HIS A 374 -15.70 -21.05 16.45
N LYS A 375 -16.47 -21.39 17.51
CA LYS A 375 -17.92 -21.13 17.56
C LYS A 375 -18.26 -19.65 17.64
N THR A 376 -17.53 -18.86 18.45
CA THR A 376 -17.74 -17.41 18.54
C THR A 376 -17.34 -16.70 17.27
N LEU A 377 -16.23 -17.14 16.64
CA LEU A 377 -15.79 -16.64 15.35
C LEU A 377 -16.82 -16.93 14.24
N ALA A 378 -17.31 -18.17 14.15
CA ALA A 378 -18.33 -18.54 13.20
C ALA A 378 -19.63 -17.71 13.40
N MET A 379 -20.05 -17.53 14.65
CA MET A 379 -21.21 -16.70 15.02
C MET A 379 -20.98 -15.24 14.59
N MET A 380 -19.82 -14.67 14.93
CA MET A 380 -19.46 -13.31 14.53
C MET A 380 -19.54 -13.15 13.01
N ARG A 381 -18.95 -14.08 12.23
CA ARG A 381 -19.00 -14.07 10.77
C ARG A 381 -20.41 -14.16 10.20
N THR A 382 -21.32 -14.89 10.88
CA THR A 382 -22.74 -14.94 10.49
C THR A 382 -23.39 -13.57 10.63
N PHE A 383 -23.26 -12.93 11.79
CA PHE A 383 -23.87 -11.61 12.05
C PHE A 383 -23.24 -10.50 11.22
N THR A 384 -21.91 -10.53 11.03
CA THR A 384 -21.17 -9.52 10.24
C THR A 384 -21.18 -9.78 8.74
N LYS A 385 -21.88 -10.82 8.25
CA LYS A 385 -21.91 -11.23 6.84
C LYS A 385 -20.50 -11.52 6.28
N LYS A 386 -19.74 -12.32 7.02
CA LYS A 386 -18.33 -12.71 6.72
C LYS A 386 -17.33 -11.54 6.72
N ARG A 387 -17.65 -10.40 7.31
CA ARG A 387 -16.70 -9.30 7.50
C ARG A 387 -15.96 -9.50 8.82
N ASP A 388 -14.70 -9.84 8.76
CA ASP A 388 -13.86 -10.06 9.92
C ASP A 388 -13.52 -8.78 10.67
N ILE A 389 -13.17 -8.88 11.96
CA ILE A 389 -12.62 -7.78 12.74
C ILE A 389 -11.12 -7.75 12.49
N VAL A 390 -10.56 -6.58 12.23
CA VAL A 390 -9.11 -6.41 12.11
C VAL A 390 -8.47 -6.73 13.45
N ARG A 391 -7.54 -7.68 13.46
CA ARG A 391 -6.81 -8.08 14.66
C ARG A 391 -5.69 -7.08 14.97
N PRO A 392 -5.43 -6.73 16.24
CA PRO A 392 -4.32 -5.88 16.59
C PRO A 392 -3.01 -6.61 16.29
N GLY A 393 -2.10 -5.94 15.55
CA GLY A 393 -0.74 -6.44 15.31
C GLY A 393 0.14 -6.26 16.54
N VAL A 394 1.22 -7.04 16.62
CA VAL A 394 2.15 -7.01 17.78
C VAL A 394 3.10 -5.81 17.70
N THR A 395 3.47 -5.37 16.50
CA THR A 395 4.62 -4.47 16.30
C THR A 395 4.26 -3.00 16.06
N ARG A 396 3.02 -2.66 15.69
CA ARG A 396 2.62 -1.27 15.37
C ARG A 396 1.32 -0.89 16.06
N PHE A 397 1.37 0.17 16.87
CA PHE A 397 0.18 0.68 17.58
C PHE A 397 -0.97 1.08 16.63
N ALA A 398 -0.65 1.51 15.41
CA ALA A 398 -1.64 1.83 14.38
C ALA A 398 -2.64 0.68 14.12
N SER A 399 -2.23 -0.57 14.29
CA SER A 399 -3.13 -1.73 14.19
C SER A 399 -4.24 -1.72 15.25
N SER A 400 -3.97 -1.18 16.44
CA SER A 400 -5.00 -1.01 17.48
C SER A 400 -6.07 -0.01 17.08
N PHE A 401 -5.70 1.07 16.37
CA PHE A 401 -6.67 2.00 15.78
C PHE A 401 -7.60 1.28 14.78
N LEU A 402 -7.04 0.46 13.89
CA LEU A 402 -7.84 -0.29 12.92
C LEU A 402 -8.78 -1.30 13.60
N THR A 403 -8.30 -1.93 14.68
CA THR A 403 -9.19 -2.79 15.49
C THR A 403 -10.36 -2.02 16.04
N LEU A 404 -10.11 -0.84 16.62
CA LEU A 404 -11.20 0.03 17.13
C LEU A 404 -12.15 0.49 16.04
N GLN A 405 -11.63 0.87 14.87
CA GLN A 405 -12.42 1.25 13.70
C GLN A 405 -13.29 0.07 13.24
N SER A 406 -12.69 -1.10 13.06
CA SER A 406 -13.36 -2.31 12.65
C SER A 406 -14.46 -2.73 13.64
N LEU A 407 -14.22 -2.57 14.96
CA LEU A 407 -15.22 -2.80 15.98
C LEU A 407 -16.36 -1.77 15.89
N ALA A 408 -16.05 -0.48 15.71
CA ALA A 408 -17.04 0.58 15.58
C ALA A 408 -17.97 0.36 14.39
N GLU A 409 -17.43 -0.04 13.24
CA GLU A 409 -18.18 -0.37 12.02
C GLU A 409 -19.11 -1.57 12.21
N LYS A 410 -18.73 -2.51 13.06
CA LYS A 410 -19.50 -3.75 13.34
C LYS A 410 -20.26 -3.71 14.66
N LYS A 411 -20.40 -2.52 15.26
CA LYS A 411 -21.04 -2.33 16.57
C LYS A 411 -22.45 -2.92 16.63
N ILE A 412 -23.26 -2.69 15.60
CA ILE A 412 -24.67 -3.14 15.56
C ILE A 412 -24.70 -4.67 15.50
N GLU A 413 -23.92 -5.27 14.63
CA GLU A 413 -23.83 -6.70 14.42
C GLU A 413 -23.30 -7.42 15.66
N LEU A 414 -22.25 -6.87 16.29
CA LEU A 414 -21.70 -7.43 17.52
C LEU A 414 -22.70 -7.37 18.68
N ARG A 415 -23.39 -6.26 18.85
CA ARG A 415 -24.45 -6.16 19.87
C ARG A 415 -25.57 -7.16 19.61
N ALA A 416 -26.00 -7.29 18.35
CA ALA A 416 -27.02 -8.29 17.98
C ALA A 416 -26.55 -9.70 18.27
N MET A 417 -25.30 -10.05 17.94
CA MET A 417 -24.71 -11.35 18.23
C MET A 417 -24.72 -11.67 19.72
N PHE A 418 -24.19 -10.77 20.56
CA PHE A 418 -24.09 -11.00 22.01
C PHE A 418 -25.43 -10.93 22.74
N SER A 419 -26.51 -10.47 22.08
CA SER A 419 -27.88 -10.47 22.60
C SER A 419 -28.75 -11.55 21.92
N SER A 420 -28.18 -12.48 21.18
CA SER A 420 -28.92 -13.54 20.47
C SER A 420 -29.09 -14.79 21.31
N ASN A 421 -30.15 -15.57 20.98
CA ASN A 421 -30.38 -16.87 21.60
C ASN A 421 -29.23 -17.86 21.32
N GLU A 422 -28.55 -17.73 20.16
CA GLU A 422 -27.39 -18.54 19.82
C GLU A 422 -26.22 -18.26 20.77
N TRP A 423 -26.02 -17.00 21.18
CA TRP A 423 -25.03 -16.64 22.18
C TRP A 423 -25.37 -17.19 23.55
N GLU A 424 -26.63 -17.07 23.99
CA GLU A 424 -27.09 -17.59 25.30
C GLU A 424 -26.94 -19.12 25.39
N ALA A 425 -27.19 -19.83 24.29
CA ALA A 425 -27.02 -21.29 24.20
C ALA A 425 -25.55 -21.73 24.05
N CYS A 426 -24.63 -20.80 23.82
CA CYS A 426 -23.22 -21.12 23.62
C CYS A 426 -22.53 -21.39 24.96
N LYS A 427 -21.71 -22.47 25.05
CA LYS A 427 -20.93 -22.78 26.27
C LYS A 427 -20.08 -21.60 26.77
N PHE A 428 -19.60 -20.76 25.85
CA PHE A 428 -18.71 -19.65 26.16
C PHE A 428 -19.42 -18.45 26.79
N SER A 429 -20.76 -18.34 26.72
CA SER A 429 -21.52 -17.27 27.37
C SER A 429 -21.40 -17.31 28.90
N ASN A 430 -21.26 -18.52 29.46
CA ASN A 430 -21.15 -18.74 30.90
C ASN A 430 -19.72 -18.60 31.44
N MET A 431 -18.70 -18.59 30.57
CA MET A 431 -17.29 -18.41 30.97
C MET A 431 -17.03 -16.97 31.46
N ALA A 432 -16.10 -16.80 32.40
CA ALA A 432 -15.72 -15.48 32.91
C ALA A 432 -15.34 -14.50 31.76
N LYS A 433 -14.47 -14.94 30.84
CA LYS A 433 -14.06 -14.16 29.67
C LYS A 433 -15.25 -13.86 28.71
N GLY A 434 -16.20 -14.77 28.57
CA GLY A 434 -17.41 -14.58 27.78
C GLY A 434 -18.36 -13.54 28.40
N LYS A 435 -18.53 -13.58 29.73
CA LYS A 435 -19.29 -12.55 30.46
C LYS A 435 -18.67 -11.16 30.32
N VAL A 436 -17.32 -11.08 30.40
CA VAL A 436 -16.57 -9.82 30.16
C VAL A 436 -16.79 -9.33 28.72
N ALA A 437 -16.68 -10.21 27.72
CA ALA A 437 -16.92 -9.85 26.32
C ALA A 437 -18.34 -9.33 26.09
N HIS A 438 -19.34 -10.03 26.64
CA HIS A 438 -20.74 -9.60 26.60
C HIS A 438 -20.93 -8.22 27.27
N SER A 439 -20.43 -8.02 28.50
CA SER A 439 -20.54 -6.75 29.20
C SER A 439 -19.82 -5.62 28.46
N THR A 440 -18.70 -5.89 27.81
CA THR A 440 -17.97 -4.91 26.98
C THR A 440 -18.80 -4.47 25.78
N VAL A 441 -19.38 -5.40 25.02
CA VAL A 441 -20.15 -5.09 23.81
C VAL A 441 -21.46 -4.40 24.13
N THR A 442 -22.10 -4.70 25.26
CA THR A 442 -23.35 -4.07 25.71
C THR A 442 -23.12 -2.70 26.35
N SER A 443 -21.90 -2.43 26.86
CA SER A 443 -21.56 -1.18 27.56
C SER A 443 -21.63 0.04 26.63
N MET A 444 -22.44 1.02 26.99
CA MET A 444 -22.47 2.33 26.33
C MET A 444 -21.15 3.06 26.52
N GLY A 445 -20.55 2.99 27.71
CA GLY A 445 -19.27 3.64 28.02
C GLY A 445 -18.11 3.13 27.18
N PHE A 446 -18.08 1.82 26.87
CA PHE A 446 -17.09 1.25 25.97
C PHE A 446 -17.17 1.91 24.58
N TRP A 447 -18.36 1.97 23.97
CA TRP A 447 -18.53 2.55 22.64
C TRP A 447 -18.28 4.06 22.59
N GLN A 448 -18.61 4.79 23.63
CA GLN A 448 -18.23 6.20 23.78
C GLN A 448 -16.71 6.36 23.85
N GLY A 449 -16.04 5.48 24.61
CA GLY A 449 -14.60 5.41 24.67
C GLY A 449 -13.95 5.10 23.31
N VAL A 450 -14.49 4.12 22.56
CA VAL A 450 -14.05 3.81 21.19
C VAL A 450 -14.14 5.04 20.29
N THR A 451 -15.26 5.76 20.32
CA THR A 451 -15.44 6.99 19.53
C THR A 451 -14.44 8.07 19.94
N ALA A 452 -14.16 8.24 21.24
CA ALA A 452 -13.16 9.19 21.73
C ALA A 452 -11.74 8.83 21.29
N CYS A 453 -11.37 7.54 21.35
CA CYS A 453 -10.09 7.06 20.82
C CYS A 453 -9.94 7.35 19.32
N LEU A 454 -10.97 7.01 18.53
CA LEU A 454 -10.93 7.22 17.07
C LEU A 454 -10.77 8.71 16.72
N LYS A 455 -11.44 9.62 17.44
CA LYS A 455 -11.33 11.07 17.24
C LYS A 455 -9.91 11.60 17.45
N VAL A 456 -9.16 11.03 18.41
CA VAL A 456 -7.80 11.46 18.74
C VAL A 456 -6.77 10.78 17.84
N PHE A 457 -6.95 9.51 17.54
CA PHE A 457 -5.98 8.76 16.76
C PHE A 457 -6.07 9.02 15.26
N ALA A 458 -7.26 9.25 14.71
CA ALA A 458 -7.45 9.41 13.26
C ALA A 458 -6.56 10.50 12.63
N PRO A 459 -6.41 11.71 13.20
CA PRO A 459 -5.52 12.72 12.63
C PRO A 459 -4.06 12.24 12.55
N LEU A 460 -3.55 11.61 13.61
CA LEU A 460 -2.17 11.08 13.64
C LEU A 460 -1.97 9.88 12.72
N VAL A 461 -2.96 8.99 12.63
CA VAL A 461 -2.90 7.84 11.69
C VAL A 461 -2.91 8.32 10.25
N ARG A 462 -3.61 9.42 9.93
CA ARG A 462 -3.55 10.04 8.61
C ARG A 462 -2.13 10.57 8.29
N VAL A 463 -1.48 11.24 9.24
CA VAL A 463 -0.07 11.68 9.06
C VAL A 463 0.85 10.47 8.93
N LEU A 464 0.67 9.44 9.77
CA LEU A 464 1.44 8.19 9.70
C LEU A 464 1.36 7.57 8.30
N ARG A 465 0.15 7.52 7.73
CA ARG A 465 -0.07 6.99 6.38
C ARG A 465 0.63 7.82 5.31
N LEU A 466 0.59 9.14 5.42
CA LEU A 466 1.27 10.04 4.47
C LEU A 466 2.79 9.81 4.48
N VAL A 467 3.40 9.66 5.66
CA VAL A 467 4.85 9.48 5.78
C VAL A 467 5.32 8.06 5.46
N ASP A 468 4.43 7.09 5.49
CA ASP A 468 4.70 5.68 5.18
C ASP A 468 4.38 5.33 3.70
N CYS A 469 3.88 6.29 2.91
CA CYS A 469 3.52 6.10 1.51
C CYS A 469 4.74 6.21 0.59
N ASP A 470 4.92 5.24 -0.33
CA ASP A 470 6.04 5.21 -1.28
C ASP A 470 5.87 6.18 -2.46
N ASN A 471 4.65 6.63 -2.72
CA ASN A 471 4.30 7.29 -3.98
C ASN A 471 4.56 8.80 -3.96
N LYS A 472 4.76 9.40 -2.77
CA LYS A 472 4.92 10.85 -2.61
C LYS A 472 5.99 11.14 -1.57
N PRO A 473 7.02 11.95 -1.92
CA PRO A 473 8.00 12.41 -0.94
C PRO A 473 7.30 13.11 0.22
N SER A 474 7.64 12.75 1.45
CA SER A 474 6.90 13.17 2.65
C SER A 474 7.55 14.32 3.43
N MET A 475 8.83 14.64 3.16
CA MET A 475 9.59 15.64 3.93
C MET A 475 8.88 17.00 3.96
N GLY A 476 8.38 17.48 2.82
CA GLY A 476 7.69 18.76 2.73
C GLY A 476 6.32 18.82 3.40
N PHE A 477 5.79 17.69 3.88
CA PHE A 477 4.43 17.60 4.41
C PHE A 477 4.37 17.27 5.90
N VAL A 478 5.33 16.50 6.42
CA VAL A 478 5.24 15.90 7.77
C VAL A 478 5.03 16.93 8.88
N TYR A 479 5.77 18.03 8.88
CA TYR A 479 5.64 19.07 9.91
C TYR A 479 4.26 19.74 9.83
N GLY A 480 3.85 20.20 8.66
CA GLY A 480 2.57 20.87 8.45
C GLY A 480 1.37 20.00 8.79
N GLU A 481 1.40 18.71 8.41
CA GLU A 481 0.31 17.79 8.73
C GLU A 481 0.27 17.43 10.22
N LEU A 482 1.40 17.42 10.93
CA LEU A 482 1.42 17.28 12.38
C LEU A 482 0.81 18.50 13.09
N MET A 483 1.12 19.74 12.62
CA MET A 483 0.48 20.94 13.14
C MET A 483 -1.03 20.90 12.93
N ARG A 484 -1.47 20.52 11.74
CA ARG A 484 -2.89 20.32 11.42
C ARG A 484 -3.53 19.25 12.30
N ALA A 485 -2.87 18.12 12.51
CA ALA A 485 -3.38 17.06 13.39
C ALA A 485 -3.55 17.54 14.84
N LYS A 486 -2.64 18.37 15.35
CA LYS A 486 -2.78 19.01 16.69
C LYS A 486 -4.06 19.85 16.78
N GLU A 487 -4.33 20.69 15.78
CA GLU A 487 -5.55 21.51 15.75
C GLU A 487 -6.82 20.69 15.63
N GLU A 488 -6.82 19.68 14.75
CA GLU A 488 -7.97 18.77 14.63
C GLU A 488 -8.27 18.01 15.94
N ILE A 489 -7.24 17.59 16.68
CA ILE A 489 -7.41 16.94 18.00
C ILE A 489 -8.01 17.93 19.01
N LYS A 490 -7.54 19.18 19.04
CA LYS A 490 -8.12 20.23 19.91
C LYS A 490 -9.61 20.41 19.63
N HIS A 491 -9.98 20.63 18.37
CA HIS A 491 -11.38 20.78 17.95
C HIS A 491 -12.22 19.53 18.23
N ALA A 492 -11.71 18.32 17.98
CA ALA A 492 -12.40 17.07 18.25
C ALA A 492 -12.72 16.86 19.74
N LEU A 493 -11.96 17.51 20.61
CA LEU A 493 -12.14 17.53 22.05
C LEU A 493 -12.78 18.84 22.57
N SER A 494 -13.50 19.55 21.66
CA SER A 494 -14.29 20.76 21.92
C SER A 494 -13.47 21.95 22.46
N ASP A 495 -12.20 22.02 22.09
CA ASP A 495 -11.25 23.07 22.47
C ASP A 495 -11.11 23.28 24.00
N VAL A 496 -11.43 22.25 24.79
CA VAL A 496 -11.29 22.29 26.26
C VAL A 496 -9.88 21.85 26.66
N PRO A 497 -9.03 22.74 27.19
CA PRO A 497 -7.62 22.44 27.48
C PRO A 497 -7.41 21.21 28.36
N ARG A 498 -8.25 20.99 29.35
CA ARG A 498 -8.20 19.81 30.23
C ARG A 498 -8.29 18.49 29.47
N ASN A 499 -8.98 18.46 28.30
CA ASN A 499 -9.20 17.25 27.53
C ASN A 499 -8.05 16.95 26.56
N TYR A 500 -7.43 17.98 25.98
CA TYR A 500 -6.41 17.79 24.94
C TYR A 500 -4.98 18.05 25.39
N LYS A 501 -4.75 18.85 26.47
CA LYS A 501 -3.39 19.30 26.84
C LYS A 501 -2.39 18.14 26.97
N SER A 502 -2.74 17.09 27.71
CA SER A 502 -1.85 15.93 27.89
C SER A 502 -1.52 15.22 26.58
N ILE A 503 -2.38 15.29 25.58
CA ILE A 503 -2.17 14.69 24.26
C ILE A 503 -1.21 15.56 23.45
N ILE A 504 -1.44 16.88 23.46
CA ILE A 504 -0.59 17.84 22.75
C ILE A 504 0.82 17.84 23.35
N ASP A 505 0.93 17.82 24.69
CA ASP A 505 2.22 17.75 25.39
C ASP A 505 3.02 16.50 24.95
N ILE A 506 2.37 15.33 24.82
CA ILE A 506 2.99 14.10 24.30
C ILE A 506 3.45 14.29 22.84
N ILE A 507 2.61 14.87 21.99
CA ILE A 507 2.97 15.09 20.58
C ILE A 507 4.20 16.00 20.49
N GLU A 508 4.21 17.09 21.25
CA GLU A 508 5.32 18.07 21.27
C GLU A 508 6.59 17.45 21.82
N GLU A 509 6.52 16.70 22.92
CA GLU A 509 7.68 15.98 23.48
C GLU A 509 8.29 15.01 22.46
N LYS A 510 7.46 14.19 21.78
CA LYS A 510 7.97 13.22 20.81
C LYS A 510 8.41 13.84 19.49
N MET A 511 7.87 15.02 19.14
CA MET A 511 8.23 15.76 17.94
C MET A 511 9.57 16.47 18.08
N LYS A 512 9.86 16.97 19.29
CA LYS A 512 11.05 17.77 19.59
C LYS A 512 12.33 17.05 19.20
N ASP A 513 13.21 17.76 18.50
CA ASP A 513 14.52 17.31 17.97
C ASP A 513 14.44 16.11 17.00
N ARG A 514 13.23 15.72 16.57
CA ARG A 514 13.01 14.58 15.69
C ARG A 514 12.31 14.95 14.37
N LEU A 515 11.21 15.68 14.45
CA LEU A 515 10.39 16.06 13.29
C LEU A 515 10.27 17.60 13.14
N ASP A 516 11.05 18.34 13.86
CA ASP A 516 11.18 19.81 13.85
C ASP A 516 12.63 20.28 13.60
N SER A 517 13.47 19.40 13.02
CA SER A 517 14.84 19.77 12.65
C SER A 517 14.86 20.86 11.57
N PRO A 518 15.98 21.58 11.39
CA PRO A 518 16.12 22.61 10.35
C PRO A 518 15.70 22.16 8.96
N LEU A 519 15.95 20.89 8.61
CA LEU A 519 15.53 20.30 7.34
C LEU A 519 13.99 20.22 7.22
N HIS A 520 13.27 19.80 8.27
CA HIS A 520 11.81 19.73 8.28
C HIS A 520 11.18 21.12 8.17
N LEU A 521 11.72 22.10 8.92
CA LEU A 521 11.21 23.47 8.93
C LEU A 521 11.43 24.18 7.59
N MET A 522 12.62 23.98 6.98
CA MET A 522 12.91 24.51 5.65
C MET A 522 12.00 23.84 4.59
N ALA A 523 11.80 22.52 4.66
CA ALA A 523 10.91 21.81 3.74
C ALA A 523 9.45 22.26 3.88
N TYR A 524 8.99 22.51 5.11
CA TYR A 524 7.66 23.06 5.38
C TYR A 524 7.49 24.45 4.78
N LEU A 525 8.45 25.36 5.00
CA LEU A 525 8.43 26.71 4.41
C LEU A 525 8.42 26.67 2.89
N LEU A 526 9.24 25.81 2.28
CA LEU A 526 9.37 25.73 0.82
C LEU A 526 8.24 24.93 0.16
N ASN A 527 7.37 24.28 0.92
CA ASN A 527 6.19 23.64 0.34
C ASN A 527 5.14 24.70 0.00
N PRO A 528 4.85 24.93 -1.31
CA PRO A 528 3.95 26.00 -1.72
C PRO A 528 2.53 25.82 -1.17
N TYR A 529 2.08 24.58 -0.93
CA TYR A 529 0.77 24.32 -0.35
C TYR A 529 0.57 25.04 0.99
N TYR A 530 1.55 24.98 1.91
CA TYR A 530 1.49 25.67 3.20
C TYR A 530 1.79 27.15 3.08
N HIS A 531 2.81 27.51 2.28
CA HIS A 531 3.22 28.88 2.06
C HIS A 531 2.08 29.81 1.60
N TYR A 532 1.19 29.32 0.71
CA TYR A 532 0.08 30.14 0.21
C TYR A 532 -1.16 30.08 1.12
N LYS A 533 -1.32 29.03 1.92
CA LYS A 533 -2.47 28.84 2.82
C LYS A 533 -2.31 29.51 4.17
N ASP A 534 -1.09 29.54 4.68
CA ASP A 534 -0.80 30.07 6.02
C ASP A 534 -0.04 31.39 5.95
N PRO A 535 -0.73 32.54 6.07
CA PRO A 535 -0.08 33.85 6.08
C PRO A 535 0.85 34.05 7.27
N GLN A 536 0.65 33.34 8.38
CA GLN A 536 1.45 33.46 9.59
C GLN A 536 2.75 32.65 9.54
N LEU A 537 2.88 31.72 8.59
CA LEU A 537 4.07 30.86 8.44
C LEU A 537 5.40 31.65 8.44
N HIS A 538 5.39 32.85 7.85
CA HIS A 538 6.59 33.67 7.74
C HIS A 538 6.93 34.48 9.01
N LEU A 539 5.99 34.54 9.95
CA LEU A 539 6.11 35.19 11.24
C LEU A 539 6.42 34.21 12.37
N ASP A 540 6.37 32.91 12.07
CA ASP A 540 6.69 31.86 13.04
C ASP A 540 8.20 31.89 13.36
N GLU A 541 8.53 32.16 14.61
CA GLU A 541 9.91 32.26 15.11
C GLU A 541 10.64 30.91 14.97
N VAL A 542 9.97 29.80 15.25
CA VAL A 542 10.56 28.45 15.17
C VAL A 542 10.97 28.14 13.73
N VAL A 543 10.08 28.44 12.77
CA VAL A 543 10.37 28.26 11.34
C VAL A 543 11.50 29.20 10.91
N GLY A 544 11.48 30.47 11.37
CA GLY A 544 12.52 31.45 11.07
C GLY A 544 13.91 31.01 11.51
N VAL A 545 14.04 30.58 12.75
CA VAL A 545 15.31 30.03 13.31
C VAL A 545 15.75 28.80 12.52
N GLY A 546 14.83 27.83 12.30
CA GLY A 546 15.18 26.62 11.59
C GLY A 546 15.66 26.84 10.16
N VAL A 547 15.17 27.89 9.48
CA VAL A 547 15.63 28.26 8.12
C VAL A 547 17.05 28.81 8.14
N VAL A 548 17.41 29.62 9.15
CA VAL A 548 18.78 30.11 9.31
C VAL A 548 19.71 28.94 9.63
N ASP A 549 19.38 28.13 10.62
CA ASP A 549 20.14 26.93 10.99
C ASP A 549 20.33 25.96 9.78
N PHE A 550 19.31 25.82 8.94
CA PHE A 550 19.44 25.02 7.72
C PHE A 550 20.51 25.59 6.78
N CYS A 551 20.54 26.92 6.58
CA CYS A 551 21.53 27.57 5.73
C CYS A 551 22.94 27.44 6.32
N ASP A 552 23.08 27.56 7.65
CA ASP A 552 24.36 27.39 8.35
C ASP A 552 24.92 25.95 8.18
N ILE A 553 24.05 24.96 8.24
CA ILE A 553 24.43 23.54 8.03
C ILE A 553 24.81 23.28 6.57
N LEU A 554 24.01 23.78 5.62
CA LEU A 554 24.22 23.49 4.20
C LEU A 554 25.42 24.24 3.62
N PHE A 555 25.68 25.46 4.07
CA PHE A 555 26.70 26.37 3.57
C PHE A 555 27.68 26.77 4.69
N VAL A 556 28.35 25.77 5.25
CA VAL A 556 29.33 25.97 6.32
C VAL A 556 30.41 26.96 5.86
N ASN A 557 30.52 28.10 6.54
CA ASN A 557 31.47 29.17 6.26
C ASN A 557 31.36 29.86 4.88
N ASP A 558 30.27 29.64 4.15
CA ASP A 558 29.99 30.28 2.86
C ASP A 558 28.89 31.35 3.04
N PHE A 559 29.29 32.48 3.66
CA PHE A 559 28.37 33.59 3.97
C PHE A 559 27.77 34.25 2.70
N ASP A 560 28.46 34.20 1.57
CA ASP A 560 27.94 34.74 0.31
C ASP A 560 26.73 33.92 -0.18
N MET A 561 26.81 32.59 -0.10
CA MET A 561 25.71 31.73 -0.46
C MET A 561 24.55 31.80 0.53
N GLN A 562 24.85 31.89 1.84
CA GLN A 562 23.83 32.11 2.87
C GLN A 562 23.09 33.44 2.63
N ASN A 563 23.82 34.53 2.40
CA ASN A 563 23.24 35.87 2.13
C ASN A 563 22.40 35.85 0.87
N LYS A 564 22.86 35.21 -0.20
CA LYS A 564 22.12 35.08 -1.46
C LYS A 564 20.78 34.41 -1.25
N ILE A 565 20.71 33.38 -0.44
CA ILE A 565 19.44 32.70 -0.13
C ILE A 565 18.58 33.55 0.78
N LEU A 566 19.10 33.96 1.94
CA LEU A 566 18.30 34.56 2.99
C LEU A 566 17.89 36.00 2.70
N SER A 567 18.76 36.77 2.00
CA SER A 567 18.51 38.20 1.74
C SER A 567 18.02 38.51 0.32
N GLU A 568 18.29 37.63 -0.68
CA GLU A 568 17.93 37.92 -2.06
C GLU A 568 16.83 37.03 -2.63
N GLU A 569 16.96 35.70 -2.51
CA GLU A 569 16.04 34.74 -3.18
C GLU A 569 14.81 34.42 -2.31
N LEU A 570 15.00 34.11 -1.04
CA LEU A 570 13.90 33.78 -0.13
C LEU A 570 12.90 34.93 0.07
N PRO A 571 13.31 36.22 0.15
CA PRO A 571 12.35 37.33 0.20
C PRO A 571 11.45 37.42 -1.02
N LYS A 572 11.93 37.09 -2.22
CA LYS A 572 11.08 37.07 -3.45
C LYS A 572 9.97 36.01 -3.34
N TYR A 573 10.31 34.83 -2.80
CA TYR A 573 9.32 33.78 -2.56
C TYR A 573 8.32 34.19 -1.48
N LYS A 574 8.82 34.68 -0.32
CA LYS A 574 7.97 35.14 0.78
C LYS A 574 7.00 36.24 0.39
N LYS A 575 7.45 37.20 -0.40
CA LYS A 575 6.61 38.32 -0.90
C LYS A 575 5.78 37.95 -2.15
N LYS A 576 5.90 36.73 -2.64
CA LYS A 576 5.20 36.24 -3.85
C LYS A 576 5.51 37.12 -5.09
N GLU A 577 6.77 37.52 -5.26
CA GLU A 577 7.20 38.35 -6.39
C GLU A 577 7.27 37.57 -7.71
N GLY A 578 7.04 38.25 -8.82
CA GLY A 578 7.20 37.70 -10.18
C GLY A 578 6.33 36.47 -10.47
N MET A 579 6.94 35.34 -10.79
CA MET A 579 6.24 34.10 -11.09
C MET A 579 5.48 33.54 -9.89
N PHE A 580 5.98 33.76 -8.68
CA PHE A 580 5.33 33.30 -7.47
C PHE A 580 3.98 33.99 -7.18
N GLY A 581 3.80 35.25 -7.62
CA GLY A 581 2.54 35.98 -7.45
C GLY A 581 1.48 35.70 -8.51
N ARG A 582 1.78 34.87 -9.51
CA ARG A 582 0.81 34.59 -10.59
C ARG A 582 -0.34 33.71 -10.07
N SER A 583 -1.56 34.02 -10.50
CA SER A 583 -2.76 33.27 -10.12
C SER A 583 -2.65 31.78 -10.44
N ILE A 584 -1.97 31.41 -11.53
CA ILE A 584 -1.75 30.02 -11.90
C ILE A 584 -0.81 29.31 -10.93
N ALA A 585 0.22 29.97 -10.39
CA ALA A 585 1.13 29.43 -9.41
C ALA A 585 0.40 29.15 -8.07
N ILE A 586 -0.47 30.09 -7.67
CA ILE A 586 -1.29 29.96 -6.46
C ILE A 586 -2.28 28.82 -6.61
N LYS A 587 -2.98 28.75 -7.75
CA LYS A 587 -3.99 27.71 -8.01
C LYS A 587 -3.37 26.33 -8.14
N ALA A 588 -2.15 26.20 -8.64
CA ALA A 588 -1.45 24.94 -8.80
C ALA A 588 -1.06 24.27 -7.46
N CYS A 589 -1.09 25.02 -6.35
CA CYS A 589 -0.80 24.49 -5.00
C CYS A 589 -1.97 24.64 -4.00
N GLU A 590 -3.17 24.96 -4.49
CA GLU A 590 -4.35 25.18 -3.65
C GLU A 590 -4.84 23.89 -2.97
N VAL A 591 -4.69 22.76 -3.66
CA VAL A 591 -5.15 21.45 -3.19
C VAL A 591 -3.97 20.52 -3.06
N ASN A 592 -3.86 19.85 -1.90
CA ASN A 592 -2.89 18.79 -1.68
C ASN A 592 -3.54 17.45 -2.02
N ASP A 593 -3.68 17.17 -3.32
CA ASP A 593 -4.14 15.89 -3.85
C ASP A 593 -2.97 15.05 -4.39
N ASP A 594 -3.29 13.91 -4.99
CA ASP A 594 -2.29 13.01 -5.58
C ASP A 594 -1.57 13.60 -6.81
N ASN A 595 -2.13 14.63 -7.42
CA ASN A 595 -1.54 15.29 -8.59
C ASN A 595 -0.59 16.42 -8.19
N PHE A 596 -0.70 16.91 -6.95
CA PHE A 596 0.17 17.96 -6.46
C PHE A 596 1.55 17.43 -6.09
N ASN A 597 2.57 17.89 -6.84
CA ASN A 597 3.97 17.62 -6.55
C ASN A 597 4.71 18.98 -6.37
N PRO A 598 5.23 19.26 -5.17
CA PRO A 598 5.92 20.52 -4.88
C PRO A 598 7.23 20.70 -5.67
N GLU A 599 7.94 19.63 -6.05
CA GLU A 599 9.13 19.68 -6.90
C GLU A 599 8.79 20.23 -8.31
N ASN A 600 7.72 19.68 -8.91
CA ASN A 600 7.23 20.13 -10.21
C ASN A 600 6.79 21.60 -10.18
N TRP A 601 6.18 22.00 -9.07
CA TRP A 601 5.81 23.38 -8.84
C TRP A 601 7.06 24.30 -8.83
N TRP A 602 8.09 23.95 -8.07
CA TRP A 602 9.36 24.69 -8.02
C TRP A 602 10.08 24.67 -9.36
N SER A 603 10.07 23.56 -10.07
CA SER A 603 10.65 23.44 -11.41
C SER A 603 10.04 24.44 -12.38
N THR A 604 8.73 24.68 -12.26
CA THR A 604 7.98 25.59 -13.16
C THR A 604 8.07 27.04 -12.73
N PHE A 605 7.85 27.34 -11.45
CA PHE A 605 7.68 28.74 -10.97
C PHE A 605 8.90 29.31 -10.28
N GLY A 606 9.87 28.49 -9.89
CA GLY A 606 11.08 28.91 -9.15
C GLY A 606 12.22 29.46 -10.02
N THR A 607 12.02 29.73 -11.31
CA THR A 607 13.08 30.09 -12.26
C THR A 607 13.81 31.38 -11.92
N SER A 608 13.16 32.33 -11.23
CA SER A 608 13.78 33.61 -10.77
C SER A 608 14.67 33.50 -9.54
N THR A 609 14.69 32.33 -8.90
CA THR A 609 15.45 32.03 -7.68
C THR A 609 16.20 30.72 -7.85
N PRO A 610 17.25 30.66 -8.69
CA PRO A 610 17.84 29.40 -9.15
C PRO A 610 18.48 28.58 -8.02
N LEU A 611 19.06 29.21 -6.99
CA LEU A 611 19.67 28.53 -5.89
C LEU A 611 18.60 27.96 -4.93
N LEU A 612 17.62 28.77 -4.55
CA LEU A 612 16.50 28.36 -3.72
C LEU A 612 15.67 27.27 -4.42
N ARG A 613 15.44 27.39 -5.73
CA ARG A 613 14.79 26.37 -6.56
C ARG A 613 15.49 25.01 -6.45
N ARG A 614 16.83 25.00 -6.61
CA ARG A 614 17.63 23.77 -6.51
C ARG A 614 17.53 23.14 -5.14
N ILE A 615 17.58 23.94 -4.07
CA ILE A 615 17.42 23.49 -2.69
C ILE A 615 16.00 22.95 -2.48
N ALA A 616 14.98 23.67 -2.92
CA ALA A 616 13.59 23.26 -2.79
C ALA A 616 13.32 21.90 -3.47
N ILE A 617 13.80 21.70 -4.68
CA ILE A 617 13.68 20.42 -5.39
C ILE A 617 14.37 19.31 -4.57
N LYS A 618 15.64 19.55 -4.13
CA LYS A 618 16.38 18.56 -3.36
C LYS A 618 15.66 18.12 -2.07
N ILE A 619 15.17 19.07 -1.28
CA ILE A 619 14.59 18.72 0.03
C ILE A 619 13.14 18.28 -0.03
N LEU A 620 12.38 18.74 -1.03
CA LEU A 620 10.98 18.32 -1.22
C LEU A 620 10.86 16.95 -1.90
N SER A 621 11.95 16.44 -2.50
CA SER A 621 12.04 15.06 -3.02
C SER A 621 12.38 14.02 -1.96
N LEU A 622 12.69 14.44 -0.72
CA LEU A 622 13.14 13.52 0.33
C LEU A 622 11.96 12.82 1.02
N THR A 623 12.22 11.58 1.46
CA THR A 623 11.36 10.87 2.41
C THR A 623 11.63 11.37 3.84
N SER A 624 10.64 11.26 4.73
CA SER A 624 10.81 11.47 6.19
C SER A 624 10.80 10.15 6.96
N SER A 625 10.76 9.01 6.28
CA SER A 625 10.60 7.69 6.92
C SER A 625 11.64 6.69 6.42
N SER A 626 12.11 5.82 7.30
CA SER A 626 12.94 4.65 6.98
C SER A 626 12.12 3.35 6.91
N SER A 627 10.79 3.41 6.96
CA SER A 627 9.96 2.19 7.01
C SER A 627 10.04 1.32 5.75
N GLU A 628 10.50 1.87 4.63
CA GLU A 628 10.79 1.07 3.43
C GLU A 628 11.93 0.08 3.64
N CYS A 629 12.90 0.37 4.52
CA CYS A 629 13.89 -0.61 4.97
C CYS A 629 13.22 -1.79 5.71
N GLU A 630 12.18 -1.52 6.49
CA GLU A 630 11.43 -2.54 7.23
C GLU A 630 10.61 -3.44 6.28
N ARG A 631 10.07 -2.89 5.18
CA ARG A 631 9.38 -3.69 4.15
C ARG A 631 10.29 -4.71 3.51
N ASN A 632 11.58 -4.44 3.45
CA ASN A 632 12.57 -5.39 2.98
C ASN A 632 12.71 -6.62 3.89
N TRP A 633 12.38 -6.49 5.19
CA TRP A 633 12.40 -7.61 6.12
C TRP A 633 11.44 -8.74 5.71
N SER A 634 10.26 -8.40 5.19
CA SER A 634 9.32 -9.38 4.66
C SER A 634 9.89 -10.14 3.45
N THR A 635 10.69 -9.47 2.60
CA THR A 635 11.43 -10.09 1.50
C THR A 635 12.45 -11.09 2.02
N PHE A 636 13.23 -10.72 3.07
CA PHE A 636 14.16 -11.65 3.73
C PHE A 636 13.43 -12.86 4.31
N GLU A 637 12.33 -12.65 5.04
CA GLU A 637 11.53 -13.73 5.61
C GLU A 637 10.93 -14.65 4.54
N GLY A 638 10.46 -14.08 3.43
CA GLY A 638 9.92 -14.83 2.30
C GLY A 638 10.97 -15.71 1.60
N ILE A 639 12.22 -15.24 1.49
CA ILE A 639 13.34 -16.00 0.93
C ILE A 639 13.88 -17.00 1.94
N HIS A 640 14.08 -16.57 3.20
CA HIS A 640 14.67 -17.36 4.28
C HIS A 640 13.60 -18.12 5.08
N THR A 641 13.00 -19.12 4.46
CA THR A 641 11.95 -19.95 5.06
C THR A 641 12.52 -21.18 5.75
N LYS A 642 11.70 -21.93 6.52
CA LYS A 642 12.08 -23.23 7.10
C LYS A 642 12.59 -24.23 6.03
N LYS A 643 12.09 -24.13 4.79
CA LYS A 643 12.53 -24.96 3.66
C LYS A 643 13.86 -24.48 3.05
N ARG A 644 14.20 -23.18 3.18
CA ARG A 644 15.40 -22.53 2.64
C ARG A 644 16.28 -21.95 3.74
N ASN A 645 16.56 -22.72 4.79
CA ASN A 645 17.25 -22.23 5.98
C ASN A 645 18.78 -22.40 5.96
N ARG A 646 19.36 -22.89 4.85
CA ARG A 646 20.81 -23.12 4.70
C ARG A 646 21.46 -22.16 3.68
N LEU A 647 20.85 -20.98 3.48
CA LEU A 647 21.43 -19.95 2.62
C LEU A 647 22.57 -19.25 3.38
N GLU A 648 23.70 -19.10 2.70
CA GLU A 648 24.82 -18.26 3.11
C GLU A 648 24.39 -16.77 3.01
N SER A 649 24.91 -15.92 3.89
CA SER A 649 24.52 -14.50 4.00
C SER A 649 24.68 -13.75 2.65
N ASN A 650 25.79 -13.95 1.93
CA ASN A 650 26.01 -13.32 0.63
C ASN A 650 24.96 -13.72 -0.42
N ARG A 651 24.62 -15.01 -0.45
CA ARG A 651 23.61 -15.52 -1.39
C ARG A 651 22.21 -15.02 -1.04
N LEU A 652 21.90 -14.93 0.25
CA LEU A 652 20.66 -14.34 0.73
C LEU A 652 20.57 -12.87 0.33
N ASN A 653 21.62 -12.09 0.56
CA ASN A 653 21.70 -10.69 0.12
C ASN A 653 21.47 -10.51 -1.38
N ASN A 654 22.12 -11.33 -2.21
CA ASN A 654 21.94 -11.27 -3.65
C ASN A 654 20.50 -11.57 -4.09
N LEU A 655 19.86 -12.56 -3.46
CA LEU A 655 18.44 -12.89 -3.74
C LEU A 655 17.51 -11.75 -3.32
N VAL A 656 17.73 -11.15 -2.15
CA VAL A 656 16.97 -9.99 -1.68
C VAL A 656 17.19 -8.80 -2.61
N PHE A 657 18.45 -8.53 -2.99
CA PHE A 657 18.81 -7.46 -3.91
C PHE A 657 18.07 -7.58 -5.25
N VAL A 658 18.07 -8.77 -5.83
CA VAL A 658 17.33 -9.01 -7.09
C VAL A 658 15.83 -8.87 -6.89
N GLN A 659 15.24 -9.51 -5.87
CA GLN A 659 13.79 -9.52 -5.67
C GLN A 659 13.25 -8.13 -5.36
N PHE A 660 13.89 -7.39 -4.45
CA PHE A 660 13.43 -6.06 -4.03
C PHE A 660 13.53 -5.05 -5.18
N ASN A 661 14.72 -4.94 -5.77
CA ASN A 661 14.97 -3.96 -6.84
C ASN A 661 14.21 -4.30 -8.14
N ALA A 662 14.04 -5.58 -8.49
CA ALA A 662 13.18 -5.98 -9.61
C ALA A 662 11.71 -5.62 -9.38
N THR A 663 11.22 -5.68 -8.13
CA THR A 663 9.87 -5.24 -7.80
C THR A 663 9.70 -3.74 -8.00
N LEU A 664 10.67 -2.92 -7.57
CA LEU A 664 10.70 -1.49 -7.81
C LEU A 664 10.61 -1.15 -9.31
N MET A 665 11.44 -1.82 -10.13
CA MET A 665 11.45 -1.58 -11.58
C MET A 665 10.14 -1.97 -12.27
N ASN A 666 9.49 -3.02 -11.78
CA ASN A 666 8.20 -3.46 -12.30
C ASN A 666 7.06 -2.51 -11.86
N LYS A 667 7.10 -1.95 -10.65
CA LYS A 667 6.18 -0.89 -10.22
C LYS A 667 6.26 0.32 -11.16
N ASN A 668 7.45 0.82 -11.44
CA ASN A 668 7.66 1.96 -12.35
C ASN A 668 7.14 1.71 -13.78
N LYS A 669 7.04 0.44 -14.20
CA LYS A 669 6.42 0.05 -15.48
C LYS A 669 4.88 -0.02 -15.40
N GLN A 670 4.31 -0.34 -14.26
CA GLN A 670 2.86 -0.55 -14.06
C GLN A 670 2.12 0.69 -13.54
N ASP A 671 2.79 1.63 -12.86
CA ASP A 671 2.19 2.80 -12.18
C ASP A 671 1.49 3.82 -13.10
N LYS A 672 1.41 3.54 -14.38
CA LYS A 672 0.54 4.30 -15.28
C LYS A 672 -0.95 3.94 -15.18
N ASN A 673 -1.34 2.93 -14.38
CA ASN A 673 -2.71 2.39 -14.40
C ASN A 673 -3.35 2.08 -13.03
N ILE A 674 -2.70 2.39 -11.90
CA ILE A 674 -3.31 2.15 -10.59
C ILE A 674 -3.95 3.43 -10.09
N GLU A 675 -5.27 3.39 -9.86
CA GLU A 675 -6.00 4.47 -9.20
C GLU A 675 -5.37 4.74 -7.84
N LYS A 676 -4.83 5.93 -7.68
CA LYS A 676 -4.19 6.38 -6.45
C LYS A 676 -5.25 6.48 -5.34
N LEU A 677 -4.95 5.86 -4.22
CA LEU A 677 -5.80 5.85 -3.04
C LEU A 677 -5.87 7.25 -2.41
N VAL A 678 -6.98 7.94 -2.58
CA VAL A 678 -7.22 9.27 -2.00
C VAL A 678 -7.36 9.17 -0.47
N GLY A 679 -6.64 10.02 0.26
CA GLY A 679 -6.48 9.96 1.72
C GLY A 679 -7.72 10.25 2.58
N SER A 680 -8.94 10.34 2.00
CA SER A 680 -10.16 10.70 2.71
C SER A 680 -11.04 9.53 3.14
N ASP A 681 -10.78 8.31 2.66
CA ASP A 681 -11.64 7.16 2.94
C ASP A 681 -11.01 6.19 3.95
N ALA A 682 -11.66 6.04 5.10
CA ALA A 682 -11.17 5.19 6.19
C ALA A 682 -11.15 3.69 5.84
N SER A 683 -11.95 3.26 4.84
CA SER A 683 -11.97 1.87 4.34
C SER A 683 -10.65 1.50 3.65
N LEU A 684 -10.01 2.46 2.99
CA LEU A 684 -8.76 2.28 2.28
C LEU A 684 -7.54 2.19 3.22
N ILE A 685 -7.65 2.69 4.46
CA ILE A 685 -6.63 2.50 5.50
C ILE A 685 -6.55 1.03 5.91
N GLN A 686 -7.69 0.36 5.92
CA GLN A 686 -7.79 -1.06 6.25
C GLN A 686 -7.03 -1.93 5.25
N ASP A 687 -7.23 -1.70 3.95
CA ASP A 687 -6.60 -2.50 2.89
C ASP A 687 -5.08 -2.35 2.90
N TRP A 688 -4.55 -1.15 3.12
CA TRP A 688 -3.12 -0.91 3.14
C TRP A 688 -2.37 -1.54 4.34
N ILE A 689 -2.96 -1.54 5.56
CA ILE A 689 -2.33 -2.19 6.72
C ILE A 689 -2.57 -3.70 6.68
N VAL A 690 -3.67 -4.15 6.08
CA VAL A 690 -4.01 -5.56 5.90
C VAL A 690 -3.16 -6.18 4.78
N GLU A 691 -2.87 -5.49 3.68
CA GLU A 691 -1.94 -5.99 2.64
C GLU A 691 -0.57 -6.35 3.20
N ASN A 692 -0.06 -5.61 4.19
CA ASN A 692 1.18 -5.97 4.88
C ASN A 692 1.04 -7.15 5.86
N LEU A 693 -0.21 -7.53 6.21
CA LEU A 693 -0.53 -8.68 7.06
C LEU A 693 -0.98 -9.91 6.25
N GLU A 694 -1.61 -9.70 5.07
CA GLU A 694 -2.19 -10.75 4.23
C GLU A 694 -1.21 -11.38 3.22
N ASN A 695 -0.04 -10.83 3.03
CA ASN A 695 1.01 -11.50 2.25
C ASN A 695 1.48 -12.84 2.88
N ASP A 696 0.91 -13.22 4.03
CA ASP A 696 1.18 -14.49 4.70
C ASP A 696 -0.02 -15.49 4.71
N GLU A 697 -1.23 -15.09 4.24
CA GLU A 697 -2.41 -15.98 4.27
C GLU A 697 -3.33 -15.79 3.04
N THR A 698 -2.98 -16.36 1.89
CA THR A 698 -3.96 -16.71 0.88
C THR A 698 -4.11 -18.22 0.80
N GLU A 699 -5.05 -18.76 1.56
CA GLU A 699 -5.68 -20.03 1.22
C GLU A 699 -7.00 -19.79 0.47
N PRO A 700 -7.23 -20.47 -0.67
CA PRO A 700 -8.46 -20.32 -1.42
C PRO A 700 -9.62 -21.01 -0.71
N GLY A 701 -10.73 -20.28 -0.57
CA GLY A 701 -12.00 -20.85 -0.09
C GLY A 701 -12.47 -22.01 -0.99
N LEU A 702 -12.45 -23.21 -0.45
CA LEU A 702 -13.14 -24.36 -0.99
C LEU A 702 -14.62 -24.26 -0.62
N ASP A 703 -15.47 -24.14 -1.64
CA ASP A 703 -16.91 -24.37 -1.55
C ASP A 703 -17.17 -25.79 -1.06
N CYS A 704 -17.56 -25.95 0.19
CA CYS A 704 -18.02 -27.24 0.73
C CYS A 704 -19.52 -27.38 0.50
N ASN A 705 -19.89 -28.11 -0.55
CA ASN A 705 -21.18 -28.77 -0.62
C ASN A 705 -21.10 -30.12 0.11
N ASN A 706 -22.07 -30.33 0.98
CA ASN A 706 -22.31 -31.48 1.82
C ASN A 706 -21.96 -32.84 1.21
N ASN A 707 -21.12 -33.62 1.92
CA ASN A 707 -21.41 -35.02 2.20
C ASN A 707 -20.51 -35.49 3.36
N ALA A 708 -21.15 -36.01 4.38
CA ALA A 708 -20.49 -36.61 5.53
C ALA A 708 -19.78 -37.90 5.11
N MET A 709 -18.46 -37.93 5.29
CA MET A 709 -17.67 -39.15 5.45
C MET A 709 -16.50 -38.86 6.39
N GLU A 710 -16.37 -39.74 7.37
CA GLU A 710 -15.27 -39.80 8.33
C GLU A 710 -13.93 -39.70 7.59
N VAL A 711 -13.08 -38.77 7.97
CA VAL A 711 -11.73 -38.63 7.44
C VAL A 711 -10.76 -38.53 8.62
N ASP A 712 -9.76 -39.38 8.51
CA ASP A 712 -8.62 -39.60 9.36
C ASP A 712 -7.97 -38.36 9.97
N GLU A 713 -7.49 -38.47 11.19
CA GLU A 713 -6.80 -37.49 12.04
C GLU A 713 -5.45 -36.93 11.48
N ALA A 714 -5.10 -37.20 10.21
CA ALA A 714 -3.77 -36.88 9.67
C ALA A 714 -3.66 -35.57 8.88
N LEU A 715 -4.73 -34.77 8.70
CA LEU A 715 -4.72 -33.54 7.90
C LEU A 715 -5.26 -32.32 8.67
N GLN A 716 -4.62 -31.98 9.78
CA GLN A 716 -4.83 -30.66 10.37
C GLN A 716 -3.98 -29.59 9.63
N PRO A 717 -4.55 -28.43 9.25
CA PRO A 717 -3.79 -27.34 8.66
C PRO A 717 -2.73 -26.84 9.65
N ARG A 718 -1.51 -26.66 9.17
CA ARG A 718 -0.40 -26.14 10.00
C ARG A 718 -0.67 -24.69 10.38
N ARG A 719 -0.89 -24.42 11.65
CA ARG A 719 -1.08 -23.09 12.23
C ARG A 719 0.20 -22.26 12.08
N SER A 720 0.07 -20.96 11.76
CA SER A 720 1.20 -20.04 11.74
C SER A 720 1.76 -19.82 13.15
N ALA A 721 3.04 -19.47 13.29
CA ALA A 721 3.69 -19.24 14.58
C ALA A 721 2.98 -18.15 15.43
N ARG A 722 2.29 -17.20 14.79
CA ARG A 722 1.52 -16.13 15.44
C ARG A 722 0.18 -16.59 16.03
N LEU A 723 -0.33 -17.76 15.63
CA LEU A 723 -1.55 -18.36 16.18
C LEU A 723 -1.28 -19.26 17.39
N ARG A 724 -0.02 -19.61 17.67
CA ARG A 724 0.34 -20.48 18.82
C ARG A 724 0.07 -19.84 20.17
N ASP A 725 0.11 -18.50 20.25
CA ASP A 725 -0.20 -17.78 21.50
C ASP A 725 -1.71 -17.67 21.81
N LEU A 726 -2.57 -18.24 20.93
CA LEU A 726 -4.03 -18.24 21.05
C LEU A 726 -4.62 -19.66 21.14
N ASP A 727 -3.82 -20.69 21.46
CA ASP A 727 -4.31 -22.07 21.55
C ASP A 727 -5.30 -22.26 22.71
N GLU A 728 -6.36 -23.04 22.46
CA GLU A 728 -7.40 -23.37 23.44
C GLU A 728 -6.82 -24.02 24.74
N ASP A 729 -5.73 -24.78 24.62
CA ASP A 729 -5.10 -25.47 25.76
C ASP A 729 -4.49 -24.49 26.80
N ASN A 730 -4.05 -23.30 26.39
CA ASN A 730 -3.64 -22.23 27.31
C ASN A 730 -4.82 -21.54 28.01
N PHE A 731 -6.05 -21.75 27.53
CA PHE A 731 -7.26 -21.18 28.12
C PHE A 731 -8.00 -22.19 29.04
N GLU A 732 -7.77 -23.50 28.89
CA GLU A 732 -8.45 -24.54 29.67
C GLU A 732 -7.70 -24.96 30.98
N SER A 733 -6.39 -24.63 31.11
CA SER A 733 -5.59 -25.01 32.28
C SER A 733 -5.72 -24.09 33.50
N GLU A 734 -6.46 -22.98 33.40
CA GLU A 734 -6.71 -22.06 34.52
C GLU A 734 -8.17 -22.13 35.04
N GLY A 735 -8.69 -23.33 35.15
CA GLY A 735 -9.89 -23.62 35.93
C GLY A 735 -9.52 -24.05 37.34
N GLU A 736 -9.95 -23.26 38.34
CA GLU A 736 -9.84 -23.47 39.77
C GLU A 736 -8.56 -22.98 40.47
N SER A 737 -8.47 -21.66 40.65
CA SER A 737 -8.09 -21.03 41.91
C SER A 737 -8.54 -19.57 41.92
N GLU A 738 -9.40 -19.22 42.86
CA GLU A 738 -9.62 -17.85 43.30
C GLU A 738 -8.34 -17.38 43.98
N GLU A 739 -7.41 -16.79 43.22
CA GLU A 739 -6.34 -16.00 43.79
C GLU A 739 -5.96 -14.91 42.76
N GLU A 740 -5.93 -13.70 43.27
CA GLU A 740 -5.38 -12.45 42.79
C GLU A 740 -4.97 -12.36 41.31
N ILE A 741 -5.55 -11.36 40.64
CA ILE A 741 -5.18 -10.90 39.30
C ILE A 741 -3.71 -10.46 39.34
N ASN A 742 -2.81 -11.39 39.17
CA ASN A 742 -1.44 -11.08 38.80
C ASN A 742 -1.40 -10.76 37.32
N GLU A 743 -0.91 -9.57 37.02
CA GLU A 743 -0.65 -9.06 35.69
C GLU A 743 0.18 -10.09 34.92
N VAL A 744 -0.42 -10.73 33.94
CA VAL A 744 0.33 -11.49 32.95
C VAL A 744 0.98 -10.46 32.05
N GLU A 745 2.21 -10.11 32.37
CA GLU A 745 3.07 -9.35 31.47
C GLU A 745 3.26 -10.16 30.18
N PHE A 746 2.60 -9.74 29.11
CA PHE A 746 2.95 -10.15 27.76
C PHE A 746 4.29 -9.47 27.45
N GLU A 747 5.39 -10.21 27.58
CA GLU A 747 6.69 -9.79 27.11
C GLU A 747 6.62 -9.44 25.62
N ASN A 748 6.68 -8.14 25.34
CA ASN A 748 6.74 -7.59 24.01
C ASN A 748 8.18 -7.71 23.53
N ASP A 749 8.50 -8.66 22.64
CA ASP A 749 9.86 -8.86 22.10
C ASP A 749 10.48 -7.57 21.53
N GLY A 750 9.65 -6.61 21.11
CA GLY A 750 10.10 -5.28 20.67
C GLY A 750 10.51 -4.36 21.84
N GLN A 751 9.92 -4.54 23.03
CA GLN A 751 10.26 -3.75 24.22
C GLN A 751 11.56 -4.24 24.86
N ARG A 752 11.84 -5.55 24.81
CA ARG A 752 13.13 -6.10 25.27
C ARG A 752 14.32 -5.57 24.48
N VAL A 753 14.18 -5.36 23.19
CA VAL A 753 15.26 -4.76 22.36
C VAL A 753 15.53 -3.31 22.78
N ILE A 754 14.49 -2.54 23.16
CA ILE A 754 14.63 -1.15 23.59
C ILE A 754 15.20 -1.07 25.02
N GLU A 755 14.79 -1.95 25.93
CA GLU A 755 15.30 -1.96 27.31
C GLU A 755 16.72 -2.52 27.43
N GLN A 756 17.13 -3.46 26.57
CA GLN A 756 18.50 -3.98 26.54
C GLN A 756 19.53 -2.93 26.12
N TYR A 757 19.10 -1.89 25.35
CA TYR A 757 19.95 -0.76 24.98
C TYR A 757 19.94 0.42 25.96
N GLY A 758 19.08 0.41 26.99
CA GLY A 758 18.93 1.47 27.97
C GLY A 758 19.56 1.22 29.35
N GLN A 759 20.08 0.02 29.61
CA GLN A 759 20.54 -0.36 30.96
C GLN A 759 22.05 -0.32 31.19
N ASP A 760 22.89 0.01 30.19
CA ASP A 760 24.35 -0.01 30.34
C ASP A 760 24.98 1.34 30.75
N GLU A 761 24.21 2.37 31.14
CA GLU A 761 24.74 3.65 31.60
C GLU A 761 24.20 4.08 32.98
N GLU A 762 24.32 3.24 34.00
CA GLU A 762 24.34 3.68 35.42
C GLU A 762 25.44 2.96 36.17
N ILE A 763 26.69 3.31 35.91
CA ILE A 763 27.80 3.11 36.85
C ILE A 763 28.66 4.38 36.89
N GLY A 764 28.61 5.04 38.04
CA GLY A 764 29.71 5.90 38.49
C GLY A 764 29.42 7.35 38.69
N ASN A 765 28.75 7.68 39.75
CA ASN A 765 29.00 8.91 40.47
C ASN A 765 29.20 8.60 41.97
N ASP A 766 30.40 8.21 42.33
CA ASP A 766 30.85 8.36 43.70
C ASP A 766 31.42 9.77 43.91
N PRO A 767 31.06 10.48 44.97
CA PRO A 767 31.56 11.81 45.24
C PRO A 767 32.95 11.73 45.90
N ILE A 768 33.95 12.29 45.26
CA ILE A 768 35.25 12.54 45.92
C ILE A 768 35.10 13.72 46.86
N GLN A 769 35.18 13.43 48.15
CA GLN A 769 35.47 14.37 49.21
C GLN A 769 36.95 14.77 49.17
N SER A 770 37.20 16.04 49.39
CA SER A 770 38.34 16.85 49.74
C SER A 770 39.03 17.62 48.63
#